data_bf304062d9179d4c4eba2adb7d1c57c8
#
_entry.id   bf304062d9179d4c4eba2adb7d1c57c8
#
_cell.length_a   1.000
_cell.length_b   1.000
_cell.length_c   1.000
_cell.angle_alpha   90.00
_cell.angle_beta   90.00
_cell.angle_gamma   90.00
#
_symmetry.space_group_name_H-M   'P 1'
#
loop_
_entity.id
_entity.type
_entity.pdbx_description
1 polymer ?
#
loop_
_entity_poly.entity_id
_entity_poly.type
_entity_poly.pdbx_seq_one_letter_code
_entity_poly.pdbx_strand_id
1 'polypeptide(L)'
;MNFDYTKEPGRYLLNREMRYDGAPLVSIITPYYNAGKYFEQTFNCVMNQTFPWFEWIIVDDGSTDAESVSVLAHFAAKDDRIKTIRKENGGQAAARNEAIRRTTTPIIVPLDADDLIAPTFVETLFYVLQINPKAAFAYTDSVGFGAKEYVWRQLFSASRMRSENLLVCTAAIRKEWLEKVNGYDEVERHYDEDWHLWLKLLAAGATPVHVNDVLFWYRRRAEGMQQAVQRDHKLCKASAEMIKRAAATVDTSVTAIEYPRGSVPGGFYAPKISTWDRKVFKTHNKIHVMMLLPWMEMGGADLFNLDICRKIDKSKFEISILTTVPGEQSWRQRFEEYVTDIFDLPSFLEPKDFPEFISYFIKSREIDVLFLSNSYDGYYMTPWLRAQFPELAIIDYVHMEEWYWRNGGYARTSGAMGEVLEKTYVCNERTRRVLINDFGRAPESVETLYIGVDQEKFDERDVEAGQAREPLDIAEDRPIVLFPCRIHPQKRPFLMLEVAKEAKKRIPNIAFVVVGDGPQFNELKVAVEREKLQDTVYLAGRRSDMRPYYKDAALTLICSLKEGLALTAYESLSMRTPVITSDVGGQAELIDSTVGKVLPLLQSEAEELDSREFPKEEVLQYVETITDVLGNRVAYEKMCAACRVRIETGFSSQLMIQKLERIFEELVHDCASAENRKRTSAELRKYLGVCGELATAMSEIESYEFMYKNTHTADTKNELMRIANSKWGRRLIKVAFRLRVNKLFQ
;
A
#
# COMPACT_ATOMS: atom_id res chain seq x y z
N MET A 1 -6.36 -12.29 -5.48
CA MET A 1 -5.39 -11.21 -5.84
C MET A 1 -4.90 -11.48 -7.26
N ASN A 2 -5.12 -10.56 -8.20
CA ASN A 2 -4.49 -10.66 -9.54
C ASN A 2 -3.13 -9.99 -9.43
N PHE A 3 -2.08 -10.78 -9.19
CA PHE A 3 -0.69 -10.31 -9.20
C PHE A 3 -0.28 -10.00 -10.65
N ASP A 4 0.32 -8.83 -10.86
CA ASP A 4 0.76 -8.41 -12.19
C ASP A 4 2.22 -8.82 -12.43
N TYR A 5 2.42 -9.96 -13.09
CA TYR A 5 3.75 -10.50 -13.40
C TYR A 5 4.50 -9.70 -14.46
N THR A 6 3.85 -8.70 -15.09
CA THR A 6 4.52 -7.81 -16.04
C THR A 6 5.27 -6.66 -15.37
N LYS A 7 5.21 -6.57 -14.04
CA LYS A 7 5.84 -5.52 -13.24
C LYS A 7 7.05 -6.01 -12.45
N GLU A 8 7.79 -6.93 -13.04
CA GLU A 8 9.04 -7.41 -12.45
C GLU A 8 10.04 -6.25 -12.23
N PRO A 9 10.77 -6.25 -11.10
CA PRO A 9 11.76 -5.22 -10.78
C PRO A 9 12.99 -5.28 -11.70
N GLY A 10 13.82 -4.24 -11.65
CA GLY A 10 15.11 -4.21 -12.37
C GLY A 10 15.02 -3.93 -13.88
N ARG A 11 13.87 -3.56 -14.41
CA ARG A 11 13.73 -3.14 -15.82
C ARG A 11 14.63 -1.95 -16.17
N TYR A 12 14.82 -1.07 -15.19
CA TYR A 12 15.62 0.14 -15.34
C TYR A 12 16.53 0.29 -14.14
N LEU A 13 17.74 0.78 -14.37
CA LEU A 13 18.58 1.29 -13.30
C LEU A 13 18.02 2.66 -12.89
N LEU A 14 17.63 2.78 -11.63
CA LEU A 14 17.18 4.03 -11.07
C LEU A 14 18.41 4.91 -10.84
N ASN A 15 18.41 6.13 -11.40
CA ASN A 15 19.51 7.07 -11.18
C ASN A 15 19.37 7.67 -9.77
N ARG A 16 19.74 6.88 -8.76
CA ARG A 16 19.81 7.29 -7.36
C ARG A 16 21.25 7.62 -7.04
N GLU A 17 21.58 8.89 -6.99
CA GLU A 17 22.81 9.30 -6.35
C GLU A 17 22.66 9.16 -4.82
N MET A 18 22.92 7.97 -4.30
CA MET A 18 22.96 7.74 -2.86
C MET A 18 24.35 8.01 -2.31
N ARG A 19 24.44 8.90 -1.33
CA ARG A 19 25.65 9.05 -0.51
C ARG A 19 25.47 8.26 0.77
N TYR A 20 26.43 7.44 1.10
CA TYR A 20 26.43 6.65 2.33
C TYR A 20 27.86 6.53 2.86
N ASP A 21 27.98 6.30 4.15
CA ASP A 21 29.23 6.06 4.83
C ASP A 21 29.29 4.67 5.45
N GLY A 22 30.48 4.22 5.77
CA GLY A 22 30.74 3.01 6.52
C GLY A 22 30.91 1.73 5.67
N ALA A 23 31.38 0.68 6.36
CA ALA A 23 31.65 -0.62 5.76
C ALA A 23 30.35 -1.38 5.42
N PRO A 24 30.38 -2.34 4.49
CA PRO A 24 29.25 -3.19 4.20
C PRO A 24 28.80 -4.00 5.42
N LEU A 25 27.52 -4.31 5.48
CA LEU A 25 26.87 -5.08 6.55
C LEU A 25 26.22 -6.34 6.04
N VAL A 26 25.99 -6.41 4.72
CA VAL A 26 25.41 -7.54 4.02
C VAL A 26 26.30 -7.90 2.84
N SER A 27 26.58 -9.18 2.64
CA SER A 27 27.19 -9.68 1.40
C SER A 27 26.12 -10.37 0.55
N ILE A 28 25.85 -9.82 -0.62
CA ILE A 28 25.09 -10.52 -1.65
C ILE A 28 26.07 -11.46 -2.35
N ILE A 29 25.72 -12.73 -2.53
CA ILE A 29 26.56 -13.71 -3.19
C ILE A 29 25.83 -14.30 -4.41
N THR A 30 26.48 -14.31 -5.56
CA THR A 30 25.88 -14.80 -6.80
C THR A 30 26.77 -15.82 -7.49
N PRO A 31 26.31 -17.07 -7.66
CA PRO A 31 26.95 -18.01 -8.57
C PRO A 31 26.65 -17.60 -10.03
N TYR A 32 27.66 -17.48 -10.86
CA TYR A 32 27.52 -17.05 -12.25
C TYR A 32 28.10 -18.11 -13.20
N TYR A 33 27.30 -18.60 -14.13
CA TYR A 33 27.75 -19.51 -15.19
C TYR A 33 26.89 -19.31 -16.43
N ASN A 34 27.50 -18.74 -17.51
CA ASN A 34 26.84 -18.48 -18.78
C ASN A 34 25.48 -17.74 -18.63
N ALA A 35 25.41 -16.75 -17.72
CA ALA A 35 24.17 -16.09 -17.32
C ALA A 35 23.97 -14.69 -17.94
N GLY A 36 24.78 -14.30 -18.93
CA GLY A 36 24.79 -12.96 -19.50
C GLY A 36 23.43 -12.45 -19.97
N LYS A 37 22.61 -13.32 -20.53
CA LYS A 37 21.28 -13.00 -21.07
C LYS A 37 20.34 -12.29 -20.08
N TYR A 38 20.42 -12.60 -18.78
CA TYR A 38 19.48 -12.11 -17.76
C TYR A 38 20.14 -11.21 -16.72
N PHE A 39 21.47 -11.16 -16.73
CA PHE A 39 22.26 -10.56 -15.67
C PHE A 39 22.05 -9.04 -15.51
N GLU A 40 21.79 -8.31 -16.60
CA GLU A 40 21.51 -6.87 -16.55
C GLU A 40 20.34 -6.56 -15.63
N GLN A 41 19.26 -7.33 -15.71
CA GLN A 41 18.08 -7.10 -14.87
C GLN A 41 18.37 -7.42 -13.40
N THR A 42 19.10 -8.50 -13.11
CA THR A 42 19.57 -8.83 -11.76
C THR A 42 20.52 -7.73 -11.23
N PHE A 43 21.44 -7.23 -12.06
CA PHE A 43 22.30 -6.11 -11.71
C PHE A 43 21.48 -4.88 -11.32
N ASN A 44 20.50 -4.50 -12.13
CA ASN A 44 19.64 -3.36 -11.83
C ASN A 44 18.88 -3.55 -10.51
N CYS A 45 18.37 -4.75 -10.21
CA CYS A 45 17.71 -5.05 -8.93
C CYS A 45 18.63 -4.84 -7.74
N VAL A 46 19.88 -5.30 -7.83
CA VAL A 46 20.84 -5.15 -6.73
C VAL A 46 21.26 -3.68 -6.57
N MET A 47 21.49 -2.98 -7.68
CA MET A 47 21.88 -1.56 -7.61
C MET A 47 20.72 -0.66 -7.16
N ASN A 48 19.48 -1.07 -7.38
CA ASN A 48 18.28 -0.34 -6.93
C ASN A 48 17.90 -0.61 -5.46
N GLN A 49 18.68 -1.42 -4.71
CA GLN A 49 18.36 -1.67 -3.31
C GLN A 49 18.38 -0.40 -2.48
N THR A 50 17.39 -0.24 -1.59
CA THR A 50 17.26 0.90 -0.67
C THR A 50 18.34 0.88 0.42
N PHE A 51 18.95 -0.27 0.65
CA PHE A 51 20.02 -0.50 1.61
C PHE A 51 21.39 -0.43 0.90
N PRO A 52 22.19 0.61 1.08
CA PRO A 52 23.43 0.78 0.33
C PRO A 52 24.65 0.03 0.91
N TRP A 53 24.60 -0.37 2.20
CA TRP A 53 25.74 -0.98 2.90
C TRP A 53 25.87 -2.48 2.60
N PHE A 54 26.03 -2.81 1.33
CA PHE A 54 26.32 -4.18 0.89
C PHE A 54 27.61 -4.26 0.10
N GLU A 55 28.21 -5.44 0.06
CA GLU A 55 29.15 -5.87 -0.96
C GLU A 55 28.48 -6.96 -1.82
N TRP A 56 28.83 -7.05 -3.07
CA TRP A 56 28.31 -8.07 -3.98
C TRP A 56 29.45 -8.94 -4.52
N ILE A 57 29.51 -10.21 -4.09
CA ILE A 57 30.54 -11.17 -4.51
C ILE A 57 29.95 -12.09 -5.57
N ILE A 58 30.45 -12.00 -6.80
CA ILE A 58 30.00 -12.80 -7.93
C ILE A 58 31.10 -13.81 -8.27
N VAL A 59 30.77 -15.09 -8.22
CA VAL A 59 31.71 -16.16 -8.57
C VAL A 59 31.37 -16.70 -9.94
N ASP A 60 32.21 -16.39 -10.92
CA ASP A 60 32.20 -17.00 -12.26
C ASP A 60 32.71 -18.42 -12.15
N ASP A 61 31.81 -19.37 -12.19
CA ASP A 61 32.08 -20.81 -12.08
C ASP A 61 32.53 -21.40 -13.42
N GLY A 62 33.50 -20.74 -14.07
CA GLY A 62 34.12 -21.21 -15.30
C GLY A 62 33.25 -21.01 -16.55
N SER A 63 32.61 -19.85 -16.70
CA SER A 63 31.83 -19.54 -17.90
C SER A 63 32.62 -19.75 -19.16
N THR A 64 31.99 -20.40 -20.14
CA THR A 64 32.56 -20.74 -21.46
C THR A 64 32.01 -19.87 -22.60
N ASP A 65 30.89 -19.21 -22.35
CA ASP A 65 30.27 -18.26 -23.27
C ASP A 65 30.97 -16.89 -23.18
N ALA A 66 31.60 -16.46 -24.27
CA ALA A 66 32.34 -15.22 -24.33
C ALA A 66 31.47 -13.97 -24.12
N GLU A 67 30.22 -14.01 -24.56
CA GLU A 67 29.23 -12.91 -24.31
C GLU A 67 28.95 -12.79 -22.84
N SER A 68 28.65 -13.88 -22.15
CA SER A 68 28.41 -13.88 -20.72
C SER A 68 29.60 -13.38 -19.89
N VAL A 69 30.81 -13.75 -20.27
CA VAL A 69 32.05 -13.24 -19.63
C VAL A 69 32.21 -11.74 -19.84
N SER A 70 31.93 -11.24 -21.05
CA SER A 70 32.00 -9.81 -21.37
C SER A 70 30.92 -9.00 -20.59
N VAL A 71 29.69 -9.53 -20.50
CA VAL A 71 28.60 -8.93 -19.77
C VAL A 71 28.93 -8.79 -18.27
N LEU A 72 29.47 -9.87 -17.67
CA LEU A 72 29.89 -9.82 -16.26
C LEU A 72 30.95 -8.75 -16.02
N ALA A 73 32.01 -8.72 -16.87
CA ALA A 73 33.08 -7.73 -16.76
C ALA A 73 32.58 -6.29 -16.92
N HIS A 74 31.66 -6.08 -17.86
CA HIS A 74 31.02 -4.75 -18.07
C HIS A 74 30.27 -4.24 -16.85
N PHE A 75 29.42 -5.08 -16.24
CA PHE A 75 28.63 -4.66 -15.09
C PHE A 75 29.44 -4.60 -13.80
N ALA A 76 30.43 -5.49 -13.62
CA ALA A 76 31.30 -5.45 -12.46
C ALA A 76 32.15 -4.15 -12.37
N ALA A 77 32.48 -3.55 -13.50
CA ALA A 77 33.22 -2.30 -13.54
C ALA A 77 32.38 -1.04 -13.22
N LYS A 78 31.06 -1.18 -13.04
CA LYS A 78 30.16 -0.02 -12.81
C LYS A 78 30.06 0.41 -11.34
N ASP A 79 30.41 -0.47 -10.39
CA ASP A 79 30.25 -0.18 -8.97
C ASP A 79 31.33 -0.90 -8.13
N ASP A 80 32.02 -0.16 -7.29
CA ASP A 80 33.15 -0.67 -6.47
C ASP A 80 32.73 -1.67 -5.39
N ARG A 81 31.44 -1.78 -5.10
CA ARG A 81 30.89 -2.80 -4.19
C ARG A 81 30.92 -4.20 -4.79
N ILE A 82 31.09 -4.32 -6.11
CA ILE A 82 31.08 -5.60 -6.83
C ILE A 82 32.49 -6.18 -6.88
N LYS A 83 32.59 -7.43 -6.44
CA LYS A 83 33.83 -8.22 -6.47
C LYS A 83 33.59 -9.49 -7.29
N THR A 84 34.37 -9.69 -8.33
CA THR A 84 34.28 -10.90 -9.17
C THR A 84 35.42 -11.87 -8.88
N ILE A 85 35.11 -13.15 -8.84
CA ILE A 85 36.05 -14.24 -8.65
C ILE A 85 35.78 -15.25 -9.75
N ARG A 86 36.82 -15.68 -10.47
CA ARG A 86 36.71 -16.77 -11.46
C ARG A 86 37.37 -18.03 -10.94
N LYS A 87 36.69 -19.17 -11.09
CA LYS A 87 37.20 -20.51 -10.73
C LYS A 87 36.86 -21.54 -11.80
N GLU A 88 37.46 -22.71 -11.72
CA GLU A 88 37.03 -23.86 -12.50
C GLU A 88 35.62 -24.30 -12.12
N ASN A 89 34.83 -24.77 -13.11
CA ASN A 89 33.45 -25.17 -12.89
C ASN A 89 33.31 -26.28 -11.84
N GLY A 90 32.75 -25.95 -10.69
CA GLY A 90 32.48 -26.85 -9.58
C GLY A 90 31.00 -26.99 -9.24
N GLY A 91 30.12 -26.23 -9.90
CA GLY A 91 28.68 -26.16 -9.64
C GLY A 91 28.29 -25.08 -8.66
N GLN A 92 26.97 -24.83 -8.55
CA GLN A 92 26.41 -23.73 -7.77
C GLN A 92 26.83 -23.77 -6.28
N ALA A 93 26.80 -24.93 -5.64
CA ALA A 93 27.19 -25.12 -4.24
C ALA A 93 28.64 -24.67 -3.99
N ALA A 94 29.57 -25.10 -4.87
CA ALA A 94 30.97 -24.72 -4.78
C ALA A 94 31.21 -23.22 -5.02
N ALA A 95 30.46 -22.62 -5.97
CA ALA A 95 30.54 -21.20 -6.24
C ALA A 95 30.00 -20.37 -5.05
N ARG A 96 28.86 -20.75 -4.46
CA ARG A 96 28.33 -20.09 -3.27
C ARG A 96 29.25 -20.23 -2.07
N ASN A 97 29.84 -21.39 -1.83
CA ASN A 97 30.81 -21.58 -0.75
C ASN A 97 32.10 -20.76 -0.95
N GLU A 98 32.60 -20.65 -2.20
CA GLU A 98 33.74 -19.76 -2.48
C GLU A 98 33.38 -18.31 -2.17
N ALA A 99 32.19 -17.85 -2.56
CA ALA A 99 31.72 -16.53 -2.20
C ALA A 99 31.65 -16.35 -0.67
N ILE A 100 31.05 -17.30 0.07
CA ILE A 100 30.93 -17.25 1.55
C ILE A 100 32.31 -17.10 2.20
N ARG A 101 33.32 -17.82 1.73
CA ARG A 101 34.72 -17.71 2.25
C ARG A 101 35.29 -16.30 2.06
N ARG A 102 34.83 -15.54 1.07
CA ARG A 102 35.32 -14.20 0.75
C ARG A 102 34.51 -13.07 1.39
N THR A 103 33.34 -13.38 1.97
CA THR A 103 32.50 -12.37 2.62
C THR A 103 33.15 -11.82 3.90
N THR A 104 32.95 -10.52 4.13
CA THR A 104 33.44 -9.81 5.31
C THR A 104 32.31 -9.43 6.28
N THR A 105 31.08 -9.67 5.92
CA THR A 105 29.88 -9.17 6.62
C THR A 105 29.20 -10.26 7.45
N PRO A 106 28.41 -9.88 8.46
CA PRO A 106 27.73 -10.85 9.34
C PRO A 106 26.47 -11.48 8.70
N ILE A 107 25.96 -10.91 7.60
CA ILE A 107 24.74 -11.39 6.93
C ILE A 107 25.05 -11.65 5.46
N ILE A 108 24.59 -12.78 4.96
CA ILE A 108 24.80 -13.24 3.58
C ILE A 108 23.44 -13.44 2.90
N VAL A 109 23.33 -12.96 1.66
CA VAL A 109 22.14 -13.11 0.82
C VAL A 109 22.55 -13.84 -0.46
N PRO A 110 22.25 -15.14 -0.59
CA PRO A 110 22.37 -15.83 -1.88
C PRO A 110 21.35 -15.26 -2.88
N LEU A 111 21.80 -14.95 -4.10
CA LEU A 111 20.96 -14.48 -5.20
C LEU A 111 21.47 -15.07 -6.50
N ASP A 112 20.64 -15.77 -7.23
CA ASP A 112 21.01 -16.34 -8.51
C ASP A 112 21.09 -15.26 -9.60
N ALA A 113 21.95 -15.47 -10.60
CA ALA A 113 22.31 -14.47 -11.62
C ALA A 113 21.17 -14.11 -12.59
N ASP A 114 20.01 -14.73 -12.46
CA ASP A 114 18.82 -14.51 -13.29
C ASP A 114 17.56 -14.22 -12.46
N ASP A 115 17.66 -14.25 -11.13
CA ASP A 115 16.57 -13.93 -10.23
C ASP A 115 16.55 -12.44 -9.85
N LEU A 116 15.41 -11.97 -9.33
CA LEU A 116 15.21 -10.58 -9.04
C LEU A 116 14.73 -10.37 -7.59
N ILE A 117 15.11 -9.24 -7.03
CA ILE A 117 14.69 -8.80 -5.71
C ILE A 117 14.07 -7.40 -5.77
N ALA A 118 13.00 -7.21 -5.01
CA ALA A 118 12.37 -5.89 -4.87
C ALA A 118 13.35 -4.89 -4.21
N PRO A 119 13.19 -3.58 -4.46
CA PRO A 119 14.14 -2.57 -3.96
C PRO A 119 14.36 -2.60 -2.43
N THR A 120 13.35 -2.97 -1.66
CA THR A 120 13.40 -3.00 -0.19
C THR A 120 13.83 -4.35 0.41
N PHE A 121 14.12 -5.35 -0.41
CA PHE A 121 14.40 -6.73 0.02
C PHE A 121 15.54 -6.81 1.06
N VAL A 122 16.71 -6.25 0.72
CA VAL A 122 17.89 -6.35 1.59
C VAL A 122 17.66 -5.59 2.90
N GLU A 123 17.07 -4.39 2.84
CA GLU A 123 16.83 -3.57 4.03
C GLU A 123 15.80 -4.20 4.97
N THR A 124 14.71 -4.71 4.42
CA THR A 124 13.67 -5.39 5.21
C THR A 124 14.24 -6.61 5.93
N LEU A 125 14.96 -7.49 5.22
CA LEU A 125 15.53 -8.69 5.84
C LEU A 125 16.67 -8.37 6.81
N PHE A 126 17.48 -7.38 6.50
CA PHE A 126 18.49 -6.89 7.43
C PHE A 126 17.85 -6.39 8.73
N TYR A 127 16.87 -5.48 8.63
CA TYR A 127 16.22 -4.90 9.79
C TYR A 127 15.52 -5.95 10.65
N VAL A 128 14.77 -6.86 10.04
CA VAL A 128 14.05 -7.92 10.76
C VAL A 128 14.99 -8.86 11.50
N LEU A 129 16.18 -9.13 10.95
CA LEU A 129 17.22 -9.89 11.67
C LEU A 129 17.80 -9.10 12.85
N GLN A 130 17.91 -7.76 12.77
CA GLN A 130 18.40 -6.96 13.88
C GLN A 130 17.44 -7.01 15.09
N ILE A 131 16.15 -6.91 14.85
CA ILE A 131 15.13 -6.97 15.92
C ILE A 131 14.85 -8.39 16.42
N ASN A 132 15.31 -9.43 15.69
CA ASN A 132 15.24 -10.83 16.08
C ASN A 132 16.64 -11.44 16.21
N PRO A 133 17.42 -11.09 17.24
CA PRO A 133 18.84 -11.48 17.34
C PRO A 133 19.06 -13.00 17.47
N LYS A 134 18.05 -13.77 17.85
CA LYS A 134 18.10 -15.23 17.95
C LYS A 134 17.76 -15.94 16.63
N ALA A 135 17.20 -15.22 15.66
CA ALA A 135 16.88 -15.79 14.37
C ALA A 135 18.14 -16.07 13.55
N ALA A 136 18.18 -17.20 12.90
CA ALA A 136 19.30 -17.64 12.05
C ALA A 136 19.24 -17.05 10.65
N PHE A 137 18.02 -16.94 10.10
CA PHE A 137 17.79 -16.39 8.76
C PHE A 137 16.39 -15.79 8.66
N ALA A 138 16.22 -14.94 7.65
CA ALA A 138 14.94 -14.34 7.31
C ALA A 138 14.67 -14.49 5.81
N TYR A 139 13.42 -14.76 5.45
CA TYR A 139 12.97 -14.96 4.08
C TYR A 139 11.62 -14.27 3.83
N THR A 140 11.26 -14.10 2.54
CA THR A 140 10.01 -13.45 2.12
C THR A 140 9.14 -14.42 1.34
N ASP A 141 7.88 -14.03 1.12
CA ASP A 141 7.07 -14.59 0.05
C ASP A 141 7.74 -14.33 -1.31
N SER A 142 7.38 -15.13 -2.30
CA SER A 142 7.97 -15.03 -3.62
C SER A 142 6.95 -15.22 -4.74
N VAL A 143 7.34 -14.84 -5.96
CA VAL A 143 6.61 -15.15 -7.18
C VAL A 143 7.50 -15.85 -8.17
N GLY A 144 6.95 -16.85 -8.86
CA GLY A 144 7.53 -17.35 -10.09
C GLY A 144 7.03 -16.51 -11.26
N PHE A 145 7.95 -16.16 -12.20
CA PHE A 145 7.61 -15.37 -13.37
C PHE A 145 8.34 -15.88 -14.64
N GLY A 146 7.91 -15.44 -15.81
CA GLY A 146 8.45 -15.89 -17.10
C GLY A 146 7.69 -17.10 -17.65
N ALA A 147 8.32 -18.26 -17.78
CA ALA A 147 7.67 -19.44 -18.39
C ALA A 147 6.55 -20.05 -17.54
N LYS A 148 6.48 -19.74 -16.24
CA LYS A 148 5.43 -20.16 -15.34
C LYS A 148 5.19 -19.09 -14.28
N GLU A 149 3.95 -18.67 -14.14
CA GLU A 149 3.53 -17.63 -13.21
C GLU A 149 2.77 -18.23 -12.02
N TYR A 150 3.18 -17.88 -10.80
CA TYR A 150 2.53 -18.26 -9.56
C TYR A 150 3.00 -17.39 -8.39
N VAL A 151 2.17 -17.22 -7.38
CA VAL A 151 2.56 -16.67 -6.08
C VAL A 151 2.89 -17.83 -5.14
N TRP A 152 4.04 -17.75 -4.47
CA TRP A 152 4.49 -18.75 -3.50
C TRP A 152 4.45 -18.16 -2.10
N ARG A 153 3.41 -18.50 -1.37
CA ARG A 153 3.16 -18.14 0.03
C ARG A 153 2.93 -19.41 0.79
N GLN A 154 3.90 -19.82 1.60
CA GLN A 154 3.82 -21.04 2.35
C GLN A 154 4.05 -20.76 3.84
N LEU A 155 3.12 -21.20 4.68
CA LEU A 155 3.35 -21.22 6.11
C LEU A 155 4.51 -22.18 6.42
N PHE A 156 5.45 -21.71 7.21
CA PHE A 156 6.60 -22.51 7.61
C PHE A 156 6.18 -23.74 8.43
N SER A 157 6.78 -24.87 8.15
CA SER A 157 6.65 -26.08 8.93
C SER A 157 7.91 -26.93 8.83
N ALA A 158 8.66 -27.03 9.91
CA ALA A 158 9.86 -27.88 9.95
C ALA A 158 9.52 -29.36 9.65
N SER A 159 8.34 -29.81 10.01
CA SER A 159 7.87 -31.18 9.68
C SER A 159 7.63 -31.34 8.18
N ARG A 160 6.95 -30.38 7.50
CA ARG A 160 6.73 -30.42 6.05
C ARG A 160 8.05 -30.28 5.27
N MET A 161 9.00 -29.48 5.75
CA MET A 161 10.32 -29.32 5.13
C MET A 161 11.06 -30.64 4.92
N ARG A 162 10.72 -31.70 5.67
CA ARG A 162 11.29 -33.06 5.50
C ARG A 162 10.85 -33.73 4.21
N SER A 163 9.76 -33.31 3.60
CA SER A 163 9.17 -33.95 2.41
C SER A 163 8.99 -33.00 1.23
N GLU A 164 9.02 -31.69 1.46
CA GLU A 164 8.84 -30.66 0.42
C GLU A 164 9.67 -29.42 0.76
N ASN A 165 10.24 -28.77 -0.25
CA ASN A 165 10.93 -27.51 -0.06
C ASN A 165 9.91 -26.37 0.00
N LEU A 166 9.69 -25.80 1.19
CA LEU A 166 8.78 -24.66 1.39
C LEU A 166 9.48 -23.32 1.17
N LEU A 167 10.80 -23.29 1.21
CA LEU A 167 11.62 -22.09 1.11
C LEU A 167 12.18 -21.92 -0.31
N VAL A 168 12.59 -20.71 -0.62
CA VAL A 168 13.32 -20.40 -1.85
C VAL A 168 14.81 -20.30 -1.60
N CYS A 169 15.62 -20.28 -2.64
CA CYS A 169 17.09 -20.23 -2.51
C CYS A 169 17.61 -18.91 -1.89
N THR A 170 16.81 -17.82 -1.96
CA THR A 170 17.21 -16.48 -1.57
C THR A 170 16.61 -16.09 -0.23
N ALA A 171 17.48 -15.81 0.73
CA ALA A 171 17.16 -15.39 2.10
C ALA A 171 18.33 -14.62 2.70
N ALA A 172 18.12 -13.81 3.73
CA ALA A 172 19.22 -13.23 4.51
C ALA A 172 19.61 -14.20 5.63
N ILE A 173 20.84 -14.69 5.63
CA ILE A 173 21.32 -15.74 6.55
C ILE A 173 22.47 -15.16 7.36
N ARG A 174 22.47 -15.35 8.69
CA ARG A 174 23.62 -14.99 9.50
C ARG A 174 24.80 -15.90 9.16
N LYS A 175 25.96 -15.33 8.89
CA LYS A 175 27.17 -16.04 8.46
C LYS A 175 27.57 -17.13 9.46
N GLU A 176 27.46 -16.90 10.76
CA GLU A 176 27.78 -17.87 11.82
C GLU A 176 26.99 -19.18 11.69
N TRP A 177 25.74 -19.14 11.20
CA TRP A 177 24.93 -20.32 10.97
C TRP A 177 25.37 -21.10 9.73
N LEU A 178 25.80 -20.41 8.65
CA LEU A 178 26.41 -21.07 7.51
C LEU A 178 27.72 -21.76 7.89
N GLU A 179 28.55 -21.08 8.69
CA GLU A 179 29.79 -21.67 9.23
C GLU A 179 29.52 -22.88 10.11
N LYS A 180 28.52 -22.80 11.00
CA LYS A 180 28.09 -23.88 11.90
C LYS A 180 27.70 -25.16 11.17
N VAL A 181 27.05 -25.03 10.00
CA VAL A 181 26.64 -26.19 9.18
C VAL A 181 27.59 -26.49 8.03
N ASN A 182 28.76 -25.83 7.98
CA ASN A 182 29.77 -26.00 6.93
C ASN A 182 29.21 -25.68 5.50
N GLY A 183 28.44 -24.60 5.37
CA GLY A 183 27.93 -24.10 4.08
C GLY A 183 27.09 -25.09 3.29
N TYR A 184 27.14 -24.96 1.94
CA TYR A 184 26.52 -25.87 0.99
C TYR A 184 27.31 -27.18 0.87
N ASP A 185 26.66 -28.26 0.47
CA ASP A 185 27.33 -29.53 0.20
C ASP A 185 27.95 -29.53 -1.21
N GLU A 186 29.26 -29.75 -1.30
CA GLU A 186 30.01 -29.77 -2.56
C GLU A 186 30.31 -31.20 -3.07
N VAL A 187 30.04 -32.22 -2.24
CA VAL A 187 30.52 -33.59 -2.48
C VAL A 187 29.83 -34.25 -3.65
N GLU A 188 28.58 -33.92 -3.88
CA GLU A 188 27.82 -34.44 -5.02
C GLU A 188 27.18 -33.25 -5.79
N ARG A 189 27.32 -33.22 -7.11
CA ARG A 189 26.55 -32.28 -7.94
C ARG A 189 25.09 -32.69 -7.88
N HIS A 190 24.30 -31.99 -7.10
CA HIS A 190 22.88 -32.21 -6.92
C HIS A 190 22.11 -30.89 -7.07
N TYR A 191 20.80 -30.99 -7.21
CA TYR A 191 19.97 -29.87 -7.60
C TYR A 191 19.13 -29.27 -6.47
N ASP A 192 19.12 -29.94 -5.32
CA ASP A 192 18.36 -29.52 -4.15
C ASP A 192 19.34 -28.99 -3.06
N GLU A 193 20.40 -28.26 -3.52
CA GLU A 193 21.43 -27.74 -2.62
C GLU A 193 20.90 -26.70 -1.64
N ASP A 194 19.90 -25.93 -2.05
CA ASP A 194 19.19 -24.98 -1.20
C ASP A 194 18.33 -25.72 -0.17
N TRP A 195 17.53 -26.69 -0.61
CA TRP A 195 16.72 -27.51 0.32
C TRP A 195 17.60 -28.26 1.30
N HIS A 196 18.68 -28.82 0.86
CA HIS A 196 19.66 -29.50 1.70
C HIS A 196 20.25 -28.55 2.77
N LEU A 197 20.62 -27.32 2.38
CA LEU A 197 21.09 -26.29 3.33
C LEU A 197 20.03 -25.97 4.38
N TRP A 198 18.79 -25.78 3.97
CA TRP A 198 17.69 -25.49 4.91
C TRP A 198 17.50 -26.63 5.90
N LEU A 199 17.55 -27.90 5.47
CA LEU A 199 17.45 -29.06 6.35
C LEU A 199 18.62 -29.13 7.35
N LYS A 200 19.85 -28.82 6.93
CA LYS A 200 21.02 -28.72 7.81
C LYS A 200 20.85 -27.64 8.88
N LEU A 201 20.38 -26.46 8.47
CA LEU A 201 20.12 -25.36 9.40
C LEU A 201 19.04 -25.73 10.41
N LEU A 202 17.94 -26.34 9.98
CA LEU A 202 16.88 -26.79 10.87
C LEU A 202 17.34 -27.88 11.82
N ALA A 203 18.18 -28.82 11.35
CA ALA A 203 18.80 -29.84 12.19
C ALA A 203 19.72 -29.24 13.26
N ALA A 204 20.34 -28.09 12.97
CA ALA A 204 21.16 -27.36 13.93
C ALA A 204 20.36 -26.45 14.88
N GLY A 205 19.01 -26.42 14.77
CA GLY A 205 18.10 -25.61 15.59
C GLY A 205 17.93 -24.17 15.11
N ALA A 206 18.20 -23.90 13.83
CA ALA A 206 18.06 -22.56 13.24
C ALA A 206 16.59 -22.11 13.20
N THR A 207 16.27 -20.99 13.82
CA THR A 207 14.94 -20.39 13.79
C THR A 207 14.83 -19.41 12.63
N PRO A 208 13.89 -19.59 11.68
CA PRO A 208 13.63 -18.64 10.62
C PRO A 208 12.71 -17.50 11.04
N VAL A 209 12.81 -16.39 10.31
CA VAL A 209 11.80 -15.31 10.31
C VAL A 209 11.14 -15.26 8.93
N HIS A 210 9.83 -15.29 8.90
CA HIS A 210 9.06 -15.11 7.68
C HIS A 210 8.51 -13.69 7.58
N VAL A 211 8.82 -13.02 6.49
CA VAL A 211 8.27 -11.73 6.11
C VAL A 211 7.17 -11.98 5.10
N ASN A 212 5.93 -11.68 5.47
CA ASN A 212 4.75 -11.91 4.64
C ASN A 212 4.59 -10.82 3.56
N ASP A 213 5.63 -10.63 2.76
CA ASP A 213 5.68 -9.69 1.66
C ASP A 213 6.37 -10.33 0.45
N VAL A 214 5.89 -10.02 -0.76
CA VAL A 214 6.45 -10.55 -2.01
C VAL A 214 7.62 -9.67 -2.45
N LEU A 215 8.81 -10.00 -1.98
CA LEU A 215 10.03 -9.26 -2.30
C LEU A 215 11.04 -10.03 -3.15
N PHE A 216 10.79 -11.31 -3.42
CA PHE A 216 11.63 -12.15 -4.26
C PHE A 216 10.88 -12.66 -5.49
N TRP A 217 11.55 -12.58 -6.66
CA TRP A 217 11.03 -12.96 -7.97
C TRP A 217 11.90 -14.05 -8.57
N TYR A 218 11.40 -15.27 -8.63
CA TYR A 218 12.07 -16.44 -9.13
C TYR A 218 11.81 -16.62 -10.62
N ARG A 219 12.85 -16.50 -11.44
CA ARG A 219 12.72 -16.66 -12.90
C ARG A 219 12.50 -18.09 -13.31
N ARG A 220 11.38 -18.37 -13.96
CA ARG A 220 11.07 -19.67 -14.55
C ARG A 220 11.45 -19.67 -16.03
N ARG A 221 12.35 -20.58 -16.42
CA ARG A 221 12.77 -20.75 -17.82
C ARG A 221 12.08 -21.94 -18.43
N ALA A 222 11.75 -21.89 -19.75
CA ALA A 222 11.21 -23.03 -20.48
C ALA A 222 12.24 -24.19 -20.61
N GLU A 223 13.53 -23.84 -20.66
CA GLU A 223 14.66 -24.77 -20.70
C GLU A 223 15.61 -24.46 -19.53
N GLY A 224 15.20 -24.84 -18.33
CA GLY A 224 15.97 -24.60 -17.11
C GLY A 224 16.66 -25.85 -16.59
N MET A 225 17.57 -25.64 -15.62
CA MET A 225 18.32 -26.71 -14.94
C MET A 225 17.39 -27.80 -14.37
N GLN A 226 16.22 -27.40 -13.82
CA GLN A 226 15.21 -28.31 -13.28
C GLN A 226 14.70 -29.33 -14.33
N GLN A 227 14.58 -28.96 -15.60
CA GLN A 227 14.16 -29.87 -16.67
C GLN A 227 15.29 -30.78 -17.14
N ALA A 228 16.54 -30.26 -17.17
CA ALA A 228 17.71 -31.08 -17.45
C ALA A 228 17.90 -32.17 -16.40
N VAL A 229 17.64 -31.83 -15.13
CA VAL A 229 17.69 -32.76 -13.97
C VAL A 229 16.65 -33.83 -14.06
N GLN A 230 15.40 -33.46 -14.32
CA GLN A 230 14.30 -34.44 -14.41
C GLN A 230 14.58 -35.52 -15.48
N ARG A 231 15.48 -35.23 -16.43
CA ARG A 231 15.96 -36.17 -17.45
C ARG A 231 17.12 -37.07 -16.97
N ASP A 232 17.82 -36.70 -15.88
CA ASP A 232 18.92 -37.49 -15.31
C ASP A 232 18.46 -38.25 -14.04
N HIS A 233 17.98 -39.48 -14.26
CA HIS A 233 17.50 -40.33 -13.18
C HIS A 233 18.56 -40.67 -12.11
N LYS A 234 19.85 -40.63 -12.41
CA LYS A 234 20.91 -40.92 -11.43
C LYS A 234 21.07 -39.73 -10.47
N LEU A 235 21.10 -38.50 -11.02
CA LEU A 235 21.17 -37.28 -10.22
C LEU A 235 19.92 -37.12 -9.36
N CYS A 236 18.72 -37.33 -9.93
CA CYS A 236 17.46 -37.29 -9.15
C CYS A 236 17.50 -38.28 -7.96
N LYS A 237 18.01 -39.47 -8.16
CA LYS A 237 18.10 -40.48 -7.09
C LYS A 237 19.11 -40.08 -6.01
N ALA A 238 20.29 -39.56 -6.41
CA ALA A 238 21.29 -39.08 -5.48
C ALA A 238 20.80 -37.90 -4.66
N SER A 239 20.15 -36.92 -5.29
CA SER A 239 19.52 -35.78 -4.62
C SER A 239 18.46 -36.23 -3.63
N ALA A 240 17.55 -37.13 -4.03
CA ALA A 240 16.49 -37.66 -3.15
C ALA A 240 17.06 -38.43 -1.93
N GLU A 241 18.12 -39.21 -2.11
CA GLU A 241 18.77 -39.92 -1.02
C GLU A 241 19.48 -39.00 -0.03
N MET A 242 20.10 -37.93 -0.54
CA MET A 242 20.73 -36.89 0.26
C MET A 242 19.67 -36.12 1.09
N ILE A 243 18.62 -35.63 0.45
CA ILE A 243 17.50 -34.98 1.12
C ILE A 243 16.88 -35.87 2.18
N LYS A 244 16.66 -37.17 1.89
CA LYS A 244 16.11 -38.14 2.86
C LYS A 244 17.01 -38.29 4.10
N ARG A 245 18.33 -38.30 3.92
CA ARG A 245 19.30 -38.37 5.04
C ARG A 245 19.24 -37.10 5.89
N ALA A 246 19.29 -35.92 5.25
CA ALA A 246 19.20 -34.64 5.95
C ALA A 246 17.84 -34.45 6.66
N ALA A 247 16.74 -34.81 5.98
CA ALA A 247 15.39 -34.75 6.56
C ALA A 247 15.20 -35.58 7.85
N ALA A 248 15.94 -36.69 7.99
CA ALA A 248 15.89 -37.51 9.17
C ALA A 248 16.46 -36.83 10.43
N THR A 249 17.32 -35.83 10.28
CA THR A 249 17.98 -35.09 11.36
C THR A 249 17.29 -33.79 11.76
N VAL A 250 16.26 -33.38 11.02
CA VAL A 250 15.54 -32.10 11.25
C VAL A 250 14.87 -32.09 12.61
N ASP A 251 15.10 -31.03 13.37
CA ASP A 251 14.33 -30.72 14.57
C ASP A 251 12.95 -30.20 14.19
N THR A 252 11.93 -31.03 14.29
CA THR A 252 10.54 -30.71 13.95
C THR A 252 9.86 -29.77 14.95
N SER A 253 10.50 -29.45 16.07
CA SER A 253 10.00 -28.46 17.04
C SER A 253 10.33 -27.02 16.64
N VAL A 254 11.21 -26.80 15.66
CA VAL A 254 11.54 -25.48 15.16
C VAL A 254 10.31 -24.85 14.53
N THR A 255 10.00 -23.64 14.98
CA THR A 255 8.93 -22.79 14.46
C THR A 255 9.50 -21.50 13.87
N ALA A 256 8.85 -20.94 12.86
CA ALA A 256 9.20 -19.63 12.36
C ALA A 256 8.65 -18.51 13.26
N ILE A 257 9.31 -17.38 13.21
CA ILE A 257 8.75 -16.10 13.63
C ILE A 257 7.98 -15.55 12.43
N GLU A 258 6.65 -15.58 12.50
CA GLU A 258 5.77 -15.13 11.41
C GLU A 258 5.35 -13.68 11.62
N TYR A 259 5.31 -12.90 10.55
CA TYR A 259 4.74 -11.55 10.55
C TYR A 259 3.56 -11.47 9.56
N PRO A 260 2.50 -10.67 9.85
CA PRO A 260 2.22 -10.11 11.17
C PRO A 260 1.97 -11.21 12.21
N ARG A 261 2.50 -11.02 13.39
CA ARG A 261 2.24 -11.98 14.47
C ARG A 261 0.78 -11.89 14.90
N GLY A 262 0.03 -12.94 14.72
CA GLY A 262 -1.33 -13.07 15.24
C GLY A 262 -1.40 -13.25 16.76
N SER A 263 -0.45 -12.69 17.52
CA SER A 263 -0.23 -13.02 18.91
C SER A 263 -0.55 -11.89 19.87
N VAL A 264 -0.81 -12.29 21.10
CA VAL A 264 -1.05 -11.47 22.28
C VAL A 264 0.04 -10.40 22.44
N PRO A 265 -0.32 -9.14 22.79
CA PRO A 265 0.63 -8.08 23.04
C PRO A 265 1.71 -8.52 24.05
N GLY A 266 2.95 -8.41 23.64
CA GLY A 266 4.05 -8.45 24.57
C GLY A 266 4.12 -7.14 25.34
N GLY A 267 4.02 -6.89 26.46
CA GLY A 267 4.08 -5.72 27.35
C GLY A 267 4.46 -4.36 26.72
N PHE A 268 4.32 -3.33 27.45
CA PHE A 268 4.68 -1.96 27.08
C PHE A 268 6.19 -1.81 26.92
N TYR A 269 6.57 -1.30 25.79
CA TYR A 269 7.95 -0.88 25.54
C TYR A 269 7.95 0.61 25.24
N ALA A 270 8.72 1.39 26.00
CA ALA A 270 9.08 2.71 25.54
C ALA A 270 9.88 2.56 24.25
N PRO A 271 9.53 3.27 23.17
CA PRO A 271 10.30 3.20 21.94
C PRO A 271 11.76 3.55 22.22
N LYS A 272 12.66 2.67 21.85
CA LYS A 272 14.08 2.97 21.90
C LYS A 272 14.41 3.80 20.68
N ILE A 273 15.10 4.93 20.88
CA ILE A 273 15.69 5.63 19.76
C ILE A 273 16.70 4.67 19.14
N SER A 274 16.53 4.37 17.87
CA SER A 274 17.45 3.49 17.16
C SER A 274 18.87 4.00 17.33
N THR A 275 19.77 3.15 17.80
CA THR A 275 21.22 3.42 17.83
C THR A 275 21.85 3.35 16.44
N TRP A 276 21.04 3.17 15.43
CA TRP A 276 21.45 3.10 14.04
C TRP A 276 21.81 4.50 13.52
N ASP A 277 23.10 4.79 13.48
CA ASP A 277 23.61 6.12 13.10
C ASP A 277 23.98 6.25 11.61
N ARG A 278 23.79 5.19 10.83
CA ARG A 278 24.10 5.22 9.39
C ARG A 278 23.02 5.94 8.61
N LYS A 279 23.44 6.78 7.68
CA LYS A 279 22.55 7.61 6.87
C LYS A 279 22.73 7.32 5.39
N VAL A 280 21.61 7.30 4.69
CA VAL A 280 21.58 7.54 3.26
C VAL A 280 21.40 9.04 3.10
N PHE A 281 22.47 9.74 2.75
CA PHE A 281 22.39 11.20 2.62
C PHE A 281 21.57 11.58 1.40
N LYS A 282 20.81 12.67 1.55
CA LYS A 282 20.15 13.31 0.40
C LYS A 282 21.16 13.57 -0.68
N THR A 283 20.80 13.17 -1.89
CA THR A 283 21.42 13.68 -3.09
C THR A 283 20.59 14.86 -3.56
N HIS A 284 21.22 16.03 -3.58
CA HIS A 284 20.63 17.28 -4.05
C HIS A 284 19.60 17.94 -3.13
N ASN A 285 19.10 19.09 -3.60
CA ASN A 285 18.12 19.94 -2.92
C ASN A 285 16.66 19.43 -3.05
N LYS A 286 16.44 18.11 -3.13
CA LYS A 286 15.08 17.56 -3.17
C LYS A 286 14.47 17.60 -1.77
N ILE A 287 13.18 17.85 -1.73
CA ILE A 287 12.36 17.70 -0.54
C ILE A 287 11.91 16.23 -0.43
N HIS A 288 12.27 15.59 0.68
CA HIS A 288 11.87 14.21 0.94
C HIS A 288 10.56 14.17 1.73
N VAL A 289 9.53 13.58 1.14
CA VAL A 289 8.20 13.43 1.72
C VAL A 289 7.96 11.96 2.06
N MET A 290 7.76 11.67 3.33
CA MET A 290 7.29 10.35 3.78
C MET A 290 5.77 10.36 3.92
N MET A 291 5.10 9.57 3.12
CA MET A 291 3.65 9.34 3.23
C MET A 291 3.41 8.17 4.20
N LEU A 292 2.61 8.40 5.21
CA LEU A 292 2.19 7.37 6.16
C LEU A 292 0.72 7.04 5.92
N LEU A 293 0.46 5.86 5.40
CA LEU A 293 -0.84 5.38 4.94
C LEU A 293 -1.31 4.19 5.80
N PRO A 294 -2.61 3.90 5.88
CA PRO A 294 -3.05 2.64 6.47
C PRO A 294 -2.63 1.45 5.60
N TRP A 295 -2.96 1.46 4.33
CA TRP A 295 -2.71 0.43 3.31
C TRP A 295 -2.65 1.05 1.91
N MET A 296 -2.44 0.20 0.89
CA MET A 296 -2.54 0.55 -0.54
C MET A 296 -3.62 -0.33 -1.19
N GLU A 297 -4.89 0.02 -0.98
CA GLU A 297 -6.04 -0.72 -1.48
C GLU A 297 -6.84 0.10 -2.51
N MET A 298 -7.95 -0.46 -3.00
CA MET A 298 -8.80 0.25 -3.95
C MET A 298 -9.75 1.22 -3.24
N GLY A 299 -9.46 2.51 -3.32
CA GLY A 299 -10.29 3.55 -2.72
C GLY A 299 -10.01 4.95 -3.27
N GLY A 300 -10.87 5.91 -2.93
CA GLY A 300 -10.70 7.30 -3.35
C GLY A 300 -9.48 7.96 -2.73
N ALA A 301 -9.20 7.69 -1.46
CA ALA A 301 -8.01 8.15 -0.77
C ALA A 301 -6.72 7.56 -1.38
N ASP A 302 -6.73 6.26 -1.71
CA ASP A 302 -5.59 5.61 -2.34
C ASP A 302 -5.34 6.14 -3.74
N LEU A 303 -6.40 6.46 -4.51
CA LEU A 303 -6.24 7.09 -5.82
C LEU A 303 -5.62 8.49 -5.71
N PHE A 304 -6.04 9.29 -4.72
CA PHE A 304 -5.42 10.59 -4.42
C PHE A 304 -3.92 10.43 -4.08
N ASN A 305 -3.57 9.49 -3.21
CA ASN A 305 -2.19 9.21 -2.83
C ASN A 305 -1.35 8.73 -4.04
N LEU A 306 -1.93 7.87 -4.89
CA LEU A 306 -1.29 7.40 -6.12
C LEU A 306 -1.06 8.55 -7.13
N ASP A 307 -2.02 9.46 -7.28
CA ASP A 307 -1.88 10.62 -8.15
C ASP A 307 -0.77 11.56 -7.69
N ILE A 308 -0.58 11.73 -6.37
CA ILE A 308 0.58 12.44 -5.83
C ILE A 308 1.87 11.75 -6.29
N CYS A 309 1.99 10.43 -6.02
CA CYS A 309 3.18 9.67 -6.39
C CYS A 309 3.49 9.72 -7.89
N ARG A 310 2.46 9.71 -8.73
CA ARG A 310 2.58 9.67 -10.19
C ARG A 310 2.96 11.02 -10.79
N LYS A 311 2.37 12.12 -10.30
CA LYS A 311 2.37 13.43 -10.98
C LYS A 311 3.29 14.47 -10.35
N ILE A 312 3.77 14.27 -9.12
CA ILE A 312 4.68 15.21 -8.46
C ILE A 312 6.00 15.33 -9.23
N ASP A 313 6.59 16.53 -9.26
CA ASP A 313 7.87 16.78 -9.92
C ASP A 313 9.02 16.02 -9.25
N LYS A 314 9.43 14.91 -9.86
CA LYS A 314 10.52 14.04 -9.37
C LYS A 314 11.90 14.72 -9.36
N SER A 315 12.06 15.86 -10.04
CA SER A 315 13.29 16.64 -9.96
C SER A 315 13.43 17.41 -8.66
N LYS A 316 12.29 17.74 -8.01
CA LYS A 316 12.22 18.52 -6.77
C LYS A 316 11.87 17.70 -5.55
N PHE A 317 11.11 16.61 -5.72
CA PHE A 317 10.56 15.82 -4.62
C PHE A 317 10.95 14.35 -4.73
N GLU A 318 11.13 13.73 -3.57
CA GLU A 318 11.27 12.29 -3.43
C GLU A 318 10.20 11.80 -2.45
N ILE A 319 9.43 10.79 -2.89
CA ILE A 319 8.34 10.22 -2.10
C ILE A 319 8.76 8.84 -1.57
N SER A 320 8.45 8.61 -0.30
CA SER A 320 8.53 7.30 0.34
C SER A 320 7.19 6.95 0.97
N ILE A 321 6.85 5.67 1.04
CA ILE A 321 5.57 5.20 1.60
C ILE A 321 5.81 4.17 2.69
N LEU A 322 5.15 4.37 3.83
CA LEU A 322 5.03 3.36 4.88
C LEU A 322 3.55 3.05 5.11
N THR A 323 3.19 1.77 5.21
CA THR A 323 1.83 1.34 5.60
C THR A 323 1.81 0.75 6.99
N THR A 324 0.72 0.95 7.74
CA THR A 324 0.64 0.61 9.16
C THR A 324 -0.42 -0.44 9.49
N VAL A 325 -1.33 -0.73 8.57
CA VAL A 325 -2.44 -1.67 8.79
C VAL A 325 -2.25 -2.91 7.91
N PRO A 326 -2.35 -4.13 8.46
CA PRO A 326 -2.30 -5.35 7.67
C PRO A 326 -3.37 -5.38 6.57
N GLY A 327 -2.99 -5.74 5.36
CA GLY A 327 -3.90 -5.79 4.21
C GLY A 327 -3.32 -6.60 3.05
N GLU A 328 -4.12 -6.78 2.01
CA GLU A 328 -3.65 -7.45 0.79
C GLU A 328 -2.72 -6.58 -0.05
N GLN A 329 -2.68 -5.27 0.23
CA GLN A 329 -1.90 -4.27 -0.50
C GLN A 329 -2.15 -4.35 -2.02
N SER A 330 -3.42 -4.51 -2.41
CA SER A 330 -3.82 -4.88 -3.78
C SER A 330 -3.39 -3.86 -4.85
N TRP A 331 -3.11 -2.62 -4.46
CA TRP A 331 -2.61 -1.57 -5.34
C TRP A 331 -1.11 -1.30 -5.21
N ARG A 332 -0.38 -2.01 -4.36
CA ARG A 332 1.05 -1.79 -4.15
C ARG A 332 1.84 -1.72 -5.45
N GLN A 333 1.64 -2.67 -6.39
CA GLN A 333 2.35 -2.69 -7.66
C GLN A 333 2.09 -1.44 -8.54
N ARG A 334 0.98 -0.73 -8.31
CA ARG A 334 0.71 0.54 -9.01
C ARG A 334 1.53 1.70 -8.43
N PHE A 335 1.81 1.67 -7.11
CA PHE A 335 2.68 2.64 -6.45
C PHE A 335 4.16 2.38 -6.77
N GLU A 336 4.56 1.13 -6.88
CA GLU A 336 5.94 0.71 -7.21
C GLU A 336 6.41 1.22 -8.58
N GLU A 337 5.51 1.60 -9.48
CA GLU A 337 5.86 2.29 -10.73
C GLU A 337 6.49 3.68 -10.50
N TYR A 338 6.20 4.31 -9.37
CA TYR A 338 6.55 5.71 -9.11
C TYR A 338 7.40 5.91 -7.87
N VAL A 339 7.37 4.96 -6.95
CA VAL A 339 8.03 5.01 -5.63
C VAL A 339 8.79 3.72 -5.39
N THR A 340 10.03 3.83 -4.97
CA THR A 340 10.90 2.68 -4.66
C THR A 340 10.91 2.32 -3.17
N ASP A 341 10.86 3.32 -2.29
CA ASP A 341 10.88 3.15 -0.85
C ASP A 341 9.46 2.90 -0.34
N ILE A 342 8.96 1.67 -0.51
CA ILE A 342 7.65 1.23 -0.03
C ILE A 342 7.82 0.11 0.98
N PHE A 343 7.46 0.38 2.23
CA PHE A 343 7.53 -0.60 3.32
C PHE A 343 6.15 -0.85 3.91
N ASP A 344 5.72 -2.11 3.86
CA ASP A 344 4.53 -2.58 4.56
C ASP A 344 4.95 -3.04 5.96
N LEU A 345 4.83 -2.14 6.95
CA LEU A 345 5.35 -2.39 8.30
C LEU A 345 4.77 -3.66 8.94
N PRO A 346 3.45 -3.94 8.84
CA PRO A 346 2.90 -5.17 9.41
C PRO A 346 3.47 -6.47 8.83
N SER A 347 4.05 -6.42 7.62
CA SER A 347 4.61 -7.61 6.98
C SER A 347 5.88 -8.13 7.66
N PHE A 348 6.59 -7.26 8.42
CA PHE A 348 7.88 -7.61 9.04
C PHE A 348 8.11 -7.02 10.44
N LEU A 349 7.13 -6.29 11.00
CA LEU A 349 7.20 -5.68 12.33
C LEU A 349 5.95 -5.97 13.15
N GLU A 350 6.10 -5.97 14.46
CA GLU A 350 4.97 -5.82 15.37
C GLU A 350 4.63 -4.33 15.53
N PRO A 351 3.36 -3.96 15.81
CA PRO A 351 2.97 -2.56 15.97
C PRO A 351 3.81 -1.78 16.97
N LYS A 352 4.29 -2.42 18.03
CA LYS A 352 5.19 -1.80 19.02
C LYS A 352 6.56 -1.39 18.45
N ASP A 353 6.96 -1.97 17.32
CA ASP A 353 8.24 -1.70 16.66
C ASP A 353 8.11 -0.61 15.58
N PHE A 354 6.88 -0.22 15.20
CA PHE A 354 6.64 0.82 14.19
C PHE A 354 7.31 2.16 14.53
N PRO A 355 7.17 2.69 15.76
CA PRO A 355 7.80 3.96 16.10
C PRO A 355 9.31 3.96 15.91
N GLU A 356 9.98 2.86 16.27
CA GLU A 356 11.43 2.74 16.12
C GLU A 356 11.86 2.68 14.65
N PHE A 357 11.16 1.89 13.83
CA PHE A 357 11.43 1.84 12.39
C PHE A 357 11.19 3.19 11.70
N ILE A 358 10.08 3.85 12.01
CA ILE A 358 9.76 5.17 11.45
C ILE A 358 10.84 6.20 11.85
N SER A 359 11.30 6.17 13.11
CA SER A 359 12.40 7.00 13.56
C SER A 359 13.71 6.72 12.80
N TYR A 360 14.05 5.46 12.61
CA TYR A 360 15.17 5.04 11.77
C TYR A 360 15.00 5.56 10.33
N PHE A 361 13.81 5.40 9.76
CA PHE A 361 13.52 5.80 8.40
C PHE A 361 13.67 7.31 8.20
N ILE A 362 13.11 8.11 9.10
CA ILE A 362 13.24 9.59 9.08
C ILE A 362 14.70 10.01 9.10
N LYS A 363 15.50 9.43 10.01
CA LYS A 363 16.93 9.75 10.14
C LYS A 363 17.73 9.33 8.92
N SER A 364 17.54 8.10 8.46
CA SER A 364 18.37 7.52 7.39
C SER A 364 18.12 8.21 6.04
N ARG A 365 16.91 8.74 5.80
CA ARG A 365 16.55 9.43 4.54
C ARG A 365 16.53 10.96 4.69
N GLU A 366 16.78 11.49 5.89
CA GLU A 366 16.66 12.92 6.14
C GLU A 366 15.30 13.48 5.67
N ILE A 367 14.20 12.84 6.12
CA ILE A 367 12.84 13.21 5.74
C ILE A 367 12.52 14.63 6.19
N ASP A 368 12.05 15.48 5.27
CA ASP A 368 11.64 16.87 5.54
C ASP A 368 10.17 16.96 5.95
N VAL A 369 9.31 16.18 5.30
CA VAL A 369 7.86 16.26 5.47
C VAL A 369 7.29 14.88 5.77
N LEU A 370 6.54 14.77 6.86
CA LEU A 370 5.64 13.65 7.14
C LEU A 370 4.24 14.04 6.69
N PHE A 371 3.72 13.33 5.72
CA PHE A 371 2.37 13.49 5.18
C PHE A 371 1.48 12.34 5.65
N LEU A 372 0.54 12.62 6.55
CA LEU A 372 -0.41 11.64 7.08
C LEU A 372 -1.66 11.61 6.20
N SER A 373 -2.04 10.44 5.70
CA SER A 373 -3.29 10.23 4.98
C SER A 373 -4.01 9.01 5.56
N ASN A 374 -5.06 9.25 6.35
CA ASN A 374 -5.90 8.23 6.98
C ASN A 374 -5.15 7.20 7.85
N SER A 375 -4.06 7.58 8.52
CA SER A 375 -3.30 6.68 9.40
C SER A 375 -3.48 7.02 10.88
N TYR A 376 -4.22 6.20 11.64
CA TYR A 376 -4.33 6.37 13.09
C TYR A 376 -2.98 6.20 13.79
N ASP A 377 -2.22 5.18 13.42
CA ASP A 377 -0.87 4.98 13.96
C ASP A 377 -0.01 6.22 13.77
N GLY A 378 -0.12 6.85 12.59
CA GLY A 378 0.56 8.10 12.29
C GLY A 378 0.18 9.21 13.27
N TYR A 379 -1.11 9.43 13.51
CA TYR A 379 -1.58 10.44 14.45
C TYR A 379 -1.08 10.19 15.88
N TYR A 380 -1.17 8.95 16.37
CA TYR A 380 -0.75 8.63 17.74
C TYR A 380 0.76 8.73 17.94
N MET A 381 1.56 8.52 16.91
CA MET A 381 3.01 8.70 16.95
C MET A 381 3.44 10.17 16.83
N THR A 382 2.57 11.06 16.32
CA THR A 382 2.92 12.44 16.00
C THR A 382 3.53 13.22 17.17
N PRO A 383 3.01 13.19 18.41
CA PRO A 383 3.63 13.88 19.54
C PRO A 383 5.05 13.40 19.86
N TRP A 384 5.27 12.09 19.76
CA TRP A 384 6.58 11.49 19.99
C TRP A 384 7.57 11.84 18.88
N LEU A 385 7.13 11.77 17.60
CA LEU A 385 7.94 12.17 16.45
C LEU A 385 8.30 13.66 16.51
N ARG A 386 7.33 14.53 16.85
CA ARG A 386 7.59 15.97 17.04
C ARG A 386 8.64 16.22 18.14
N ALA A 387 8.56 15.48 19.24
CA ALA A 387 9.54 15.61 20.33
C ALA A 387 10.97 15.26 19.89
N GLN A 388 11.12 14.31 18.96
CA GLN A 388 12.44 13.85 18.51
C GLN A 388 12.98 14.62 17.30
N PHE A 389 12.11 15.02 16.38
CA PHE A 389 12.45 15.61 15.09
C PHE A 389 11.92 17.04 14.98
N PRO A 390 12.62 18.04 15.59
CA PRO A 390 12.16 19.44 15.57
C PRO A 390 12.16 20.07 14.17
N GLU A 391 12.90 19.52 13.22
CA GLU A 391 12.96 20.03 11.84
C GLU A 391 11.92 19.38 10.93
N LEU A 392 11.33 18.24 11.32
CA LEU A 392 10.35 17.52 10.53
C LEU A 392 9.04 18.32 10.43
N ALA A 393 8.60 18.68 9.24
CA ALA A 393 7.25 19.20 9.02
C ALA A 393 6.23 18.05 9.05
N ILE A 394 5.15 18.19 9.81
CA ILE A 394 4.12 17.17 9.95
C ILE A 394 2.78 17.75 9.54
N ILE A 395 2.22 17.26 8.47
CA ILE A 395 0.90 17.65 7.96
C ILE A 395 0.02 16.43 7.74
N ASP A 396 -1.27 16.65 7.67
CA ASP A 396 -2.23 15.60 7.37
C ASP A 396 -3.23 16.02 6.30
N TYR A 397 -3.86 15.01 5.70
CA TYR A 397 -4.96 15.18 4.77
C TYR A 397 -6.17 14.39 5.24
N VAL A 398 -7.28 15.08 5.52
CA VAL A 398 -8.54 14.49 5.99
C VAL A 398 -9.53 14.44 4.84
N HIS A 399 -9.91 13.23 4.44
CA HIS A 399 -10.80 13.01 3.30
C HIS A 399 -12.27 13.22 3.63
N MET A 400 -12.68 12.93 4.87
CA MET A 400 -14.07 13.13 5.34
C MET A 400 -14.13 12.98 6.85
N GLU A 401 -15.21 13.48 7.44
CA GLU A 401 -15.61 13.18 8.81
C GLU A 401 -16.50 11.92 8.84
N GLU A 402 -16.37 11.11 9.90
CA GLU A 402 -17.11 9.84 10.07
C GLU A 402 -17.76 9.77 11.43
N TRP A 403 -18.93 10.41 11.57
CA TRP A 403 -19.64 10.55 12.85
C TRP A 403 -20.07 9.21 13.46
N TYR A 404 -20.38 8.21 12.61
CA TYR A 404 -20.74 6.86 13.04
C TYR A 404 -19.53 6.03 13.52
N TRP A 405 -18.31 6.50 13.25
CA TRP A 405 -17.08 5.84 13.64
C TRP A 405 -16.22 6.76 14.50
N ARG A 406 -16.00 6.38 15.76
CA ARG A 406 -15.18 7.12 16.70
C ARG A 406 -15.60 8.61 16.84
N ASN A 407 -16.89 8.92 16.65
CA ASN A 407 -17.45 10.29 16.74
C ASN A 407 -16.68 11.32 15.90
N GLY A 408 -16.45 11.05 14.64
CA GLY A 408 -15.79 11.95 13.71
C GLY A 408 -14.58 11.37 12.99
N GLY A 409 -14.19 10.13 13.29
CA GLY A 409 -13.15 9.40 12.58
C GLY A 409 -11.79 10.11 12.59
N TYR A 410 -11.15 10.16 11.44
CA TYR A 410 -9.86 10.83 11.26
C TYR A 410 -9.92 12.34 11.52
N ALA A 411 -11.04 13.01 11.20
CA ALA A 411 -11.22 14.44 11.46
C ALA A 411 -11.12 14.77 12.96
N ARG A 412 -11.76 13.95 13.79
CA ARG A 412 -11.66 14.11 15.27
C ARG A 412 -10.22 13.91 15.76
N THR A 413 -9.53 12.90 15.25
CA THR A 413 -8.16 12.59 15.66
C THR A 413 -7.19 13.68 15.20
N SER A 414 -7.33 14.17 13.98
CA SER A 414 -6.61 15.35 13.48
C SER A 414 -6.83 16.57 14.35
N GLY A 415 -8.10 16.82 14.76
CA GLY A 415 -8.45 17.91 15.67
C GLY A 415 -7.68 17.84 16.99
N ALA A 416 -7.57 16.64 17.58
CA ALA A 416 -6.84 16.41 18.82
C ALA A 416 -5.31 16.61 18.69
N MET A 417 -4.75 16.54 17.47
CA MET A 417 -3.33 16.69 17.19
C MET A 417 -2.94 18.09 16.70
N GLY A 418 -3.84 19.08 16.83
CA GLY A 418 -3.68 20.42 16.28
C GLY A 418 -2.42 21.15 16.68
N GLU A 419 -1.90 20.95 17.88
CA GLU A 419 -0.68 21.61 18.38
C GLU A 419 0.63 21.01 17.85
N VAL A 420 0.55 19.81 17.27
CA VAL A 420 1.76 19.09 16.76
C VAL A 420 1.80 19.00 15.24
N LEU A 421 0.67 19.29 14.58
CA LEU A 421 0.58 19.41 13.13
C LEU A 421 0.85 20.86 12.71
N GLU A 422 1.62 21.08 11.66
CA GLU A 422 1.77 22.42 11.08
C GLU A 422 0.48 22.89 10.48
N LYS A 423 -0.16 22.01 9.70
CA LYS A 423 -1.39 22.32 8.99
C LYS A 423 -2.15 21.04 8.67
N THR A 424 -3.47 21.14 8.65
CA THR A 424 -4.37 20.09 8.16
C THR A 424 -4.97 20.52 6.84
N TYR A 425 -4.90 19.62 5.86
CA TYR A 425 -5.57 19.79 4.58
C TYR A 425 -6.82 18.92 4.52
N VAL A 426 -7.85 19.45 3.90
CA VAL A 426 -9.15 18.76 3.78
C VAL A 426 -9.66 18.82 2.36
N CYS A 427 -10.44 17.81 1.95
CA CYS A 427 -10.94 17.73 0.57
C CYS A 427 -12.09 18.72 0.26
N ASN A 428 -12.71 19.36 1.28
CA ASN A 428 -13.84 20.28 1.07
C ASN A 428 -14.02 21.25 2.27
N GLU A 429 -14.75 22.35 2.04
CA GLU A 429 -15.00 23.38 3.04
C GLU A 429 -15.95 22.92 4.18
N ARG A 430 -16.79 21.91 3.93
CA ARG A 430 -17.62 21.33 4.98
C ARG A 430 -16.77 20.64 6.05
N THR A 431 -15.85 19.76 5.65
CA THR A 431 -14.90 19.10 6.55
C THR A 431 -14.00 20.14 7.24
N ARG A 432 -13.60 21.22 6.55
CA ARG A 432 -12.86 22.33 7.16
C ARG A 432 -13.66 22.96 8.31
N ARG A 433 -14.93 23.28 8.08
CA ARG A 433 -15.80 23.86 9.12
C ARG A 433 -15.99 22.92 10.31
N VAL A 434 -16.11 21.62 10.08
CA VAL A 434 -16.19 20.62 11.15
C VAL A 434 -14.93 20.61 12.02
N LEU A 435 -13.74 20.64 11.41
CA LEU A 435 -12.47 20.69 12.16
C LEU A 435 -12.38 21.96 13.03
N ILE A 436 -12.84 23.11 12.51
CA ILE A 436 -12.81 24.38 13.23
C ILE A 436 -13.87 24.41 14.34
N ASN A 437 -15.13 24.13 14.00
CA ASN A 437 -16.25 24.35 14.88
C ASN A 437 -16.46 23.24 15.90
N ASP A 438 -16.29 21.98 15.50
CA ASP A 438 -16.59 20.81 16.33
C ASP A 438 -15.34 20.25 17.02
N PHE A 439 -14.17 20.36 16.38
CA PHE A 439 -12.90 19.84 16.91
C PHE A 439 -11.90 20.91 17.34
N GLY A 440 -12.29 22.20 17.31
CA GLY A 440 -11.58 23.30 17.93
C GLY A 440 -10.25 23.69 17.25
N ARG A 441 -10.09 23.39 15.96
CA ARG A 441 -8.89 23.81 15.19
C ARG A 441 -8.94 25.30 14.90
N ALA A 442 -7.78 25.96 14.97
CA ALA A 442 -7.64 27.35 14.52
C ALA A 442 -7.91 27.47 13.02
N PRO A 443 -8.69 28.48 12.55
CA PRO A 443 -9.06 28.61 11.15
C PRO A 443 -7.87 28.66 10.17
N GLU A 444 -6.75 29.25 10.57
CA GLU A 444 -5.51 29.37 9.82
C GLU A 444 -4.73 28.04 9.74
N SER A 445 -5.00 27.10 10.64
CA SER A 445 -4.36 25.79 10.69
C SER A 445 -5.03 24.72 9.80
N VAL A 446 -6.18 25.06 9.17
CA VAL A 446 -6.93 24.14 8.30
C VAL A 446 -7.20 24.80 6.97
N GLU A 447 -6.81 24.14 5.89
CA GLU A 447 -6.97 24.66 4.53
C GLU A 447 -7.62 23.63 3.61
N THR A 448 -8.44 24.10 2.66
CA THR A 448 -9.05 23.23 1.67
C THR A 448 -8.12 23.02 0.48
N LEU A 449 -7.78 21.76 0.25
CA LEU A 449 -7.08 21.28 -0.94
C LEU A 449 -7.99 20.25 -1.63
N TYR A 450 -8.72 20.68 -2.66
CA TYR A 450 -9.60 19.79 -3.41
C TYR A 450 -8.84 18.65 -4.07
N ILE A 451 -9.40 17.45 -4.04
CA ILE A 451 -8.93 16.33 -4.86
C ILE A 451 -9.14 16.71 -6.33
N GLY A 452 -8.22 16.34 -7.18
CA GLY A 452 -8.33 16.58 -8.61
C GLY A 452 -8.58 15.28 -9.39
N VAL A 453 -9.20 15.41 -10.57
CA VAL A 453 -9.32 14.33 -11.54
C VAL A 453 -8.29 14.48 -12.66
N ASP A 454 -7.82 13.35 -13.17
CA ASP A 454 -6.96 13.29 -14.34
C ASP A 454 -7.79 13.59 -15.61
N GLN A 455 -7.80 14.87 -15.98
CA GLN A 455 -8.58 15.37 -17.11
C GLN A 455 -8.06 14.90 -18.49
N GLU A 456 -6.80 14.45 -18.57
CA GLU A 456 -6.24 13.85 -19.78
C GLU A 456 -6.75 12.42 -19.96
N LYS A 457 -6.77 11.65 -18.86
CA LYS A 457 -7.35 10.30 -18.86
C LYS A 457 -8.86 10.32 -19.11
N PHE A 458 -9.58 11.24 -18.46
CA PHE A 458 -11.02 11.38 -18.59
C PHE A 458 -11.37 12.49 -19.61
N ASP A 459 -11.07 12.20 -20.89
CA ASP A 459 -11.39 13.06 -22.02
C ASP A 459 -12.41 12.34 -22.92
N GLU A 460 -13.55 13.00 -23.18
CA GLU A 460 -14.60 12.42 -24.00
C GLU A 460 -14.20 12.26 -25.47
N ARG A 461 -13.14 12.94 -25.92
CA ARG A 461 -12.61 12.87 -27.30
C ARG A 461 -11.89 11.56 -27.57
N ASP A 462 -11.37 10.90 -26.52
CA ASP A 462 -10.62 9.65 -26.60
C ASP A 462 -11.52 8.41 -26.52
N VAL A 463 -12.84 8.60 -26.54
CA VAL A 463 -13.81 7.52 -26.39
C VAL A 463 -14.88 7.63 -27.46
N GLU A 464 -15.11 6.55 -28.18
CA GLU A 464 -16.21 6.46 -29.15
C GLU A 464 -17.56 6.31 -28.43
N ALA A 465 -18.59 6.95 -28.97
CA ALA A 465 -19.95 6.79 -28.45
C ALA A 465 -20.51 5.39 -28.75
N GLY A 466 -21.38 4.90 -27.88
CA GLY A 466 -22.06 3.60 -28.05
C GLY A 466 -21.35 2.42 -27.38
N GLN A 467 -20.08 2.56 -26.97
CA GLN A 467 -19.30 1.44 -26.40
C GLN A 467 -19.88 0.87 -25.10
N ALA A 468 -20.59 1.66 -24.31
CA ALA A 468 -21.28 1.16 -23.12
C ALA A 468 -22.71 0.66 -23.43
N ARG A 469 -23.31 1.10 -24.54
CA ARG A 469 -24.67 0.74 -24.94
C ARG A 469 -24.75 -0.63 -25.58
N GLU A 470 -23.83 -0.92 -26.51
CA GLU A 470 -23.81 -2.15 -27.30
C GLU A 470 -23.83 -3.43 -26.43
N PRO A 471 -22.97 -3.60 -25.40
CA PRO A 471 -23.00 -4.79 -24.57
C PRO A 471 -24.25 -4.95 -23.69
N LEU A 472 -25.04 -3.88 -23.55
CA LEU A 472 -26.26 -3.84 -22.73
C LEU A 472 -27.55 -3.81 -23.57
N ASP A 473 -27.44 -3.85 -24.89
CA ASP A 473 -28.56 -3.76 -25.83
C ASP A 473 -29.46 -2.53 -25.59
N ILE A 474 -28.80 -1.34 -25.37
CA ILE A 474 -29.51 -0.07 -25.14
C ILE A 474 -29.50 0.76 -26.42
N ALA A 475 -30.70 1.05 -26.95
CA ALA A 475 -30.86 1.86 -28.16
C ALA A 475 -30.26 3.29 -28.01
N GLU A 476 -29.80 3.87 -29.14
CA GLU A 476 -29.11 5.18 -29.16
C GLU A 476 -29.98 6.33 -28.65
N ASP A 477 -31.28 6.29 -28.93
CA ASP A 477 -32.25 7.32 -28.54
C ASP A 477 -32.66 7.28 -27.05
N ARG A 478 -32.26 6.24 -26.32
CA ARG A 478 -32.58 6.12 -24.90
C ARG A 478 -31.64 6.94 -24.02
N PRO A 479 -32.15 7.89 -23.21
CA PRO A 479 -31.31 8.60 -22.26
C PRO A 479 -30.85 7.65 -21.14
N ILE A 480 -29.52 7.63 -20.90
CA ILE A 480 -28.91 6.83 -19.83
C ILE A 480 -28.68 7.70 -18.61
N VAL A 481 -29.21 7.25 -17.46
CA VAL A 481 -28.84 7.72 -16.12
C VAL A 481 -27.79 6.75 -15.55
N LEU A 482 -26.56 7.19 -15.43
CA LEU A 482 -25.47 6.37 -14.91
C LEU A 482 -25.44 6.39 -13.38
N PHE A 483 -25.31 5.22 -12.75
CA PHE A 483 -25.13 5.07 -11.32
C PHE A 483 -23.80 4.34 -11.03
N PRO A 484 -22.68 5.07 -10.98
CA PRO A 484 -21.35 4.50 -10.85
C PRO A 484 -20.91 4.49 -9.38
N CYS A 485 -20.99 3.36 -8.71
CA CYS A 485 -20.56 3.29 -7.30
C CYS A 485 -20.29 1.86 -6.84
N ARG A 486 -19.63 1.73 -5.69
CA ARG A 486 -19.67 0.49 -4.91
C ARG A 486 -21.10 0.25 -4.41
N ILE A 487 -21.68 -0.92 -4.66
CA ILE A 487 -23.05 -1.24 -4.29
C ILE A 487 -23.13 -1.57 -2.79
N HIS A 488 -23.27 -0.52 -2.01
CA HIS A 488 -23.18 -0.50 -0.55
C HIS A 488 -24.29 0.39 0.04
N PRO A 489 -24.77 0.16 1.28
CA PRO A 489 -25.81 0.98 1.93
C PRO A 489 -25.54 2.48 1.87
N GLN A 490 -24.31 2.92 2.10
CA GLN A 490 -23.90 4.33 2.01
C GLN A 490 -24.26 4.99 0.66
N LYS A 491 -24.24 4.22 -0.44
CA LYS A 491 -24.54 4.73 -1.78
C LYS A 491 -26.03 4.66 -2.16
N ARG A 492 -26.85 4.07 -1.29
CA ARG A 492 -28.31 3.94 -1.40
C ARG A 492 -28.81 3.38 -2.75
N PRO A 493 -28.34 2.17 -3.17
CA PRO A 493 -28.73 1.60 -4.46
C PRO A 493 -30.25 1.34 -4.56
N PHE A 494 -30.94 1.13 -3.45
CA PHE A 494 -32.38 0.92 -3.42
C PHE A 494 -33.16 2.22 -3.57
N LEU A 495 -32.61 3.38 -3.15
CA LEU A 495 -33.17 4.70 -3.49
C LEU A 495 -33.12 4.91 -5.01
N MET A 496 -31.99 4.63 -5.64
CA MET A 496 -31.85 4.69 -7.08
C MET A 496 -32.90 3.79 -7.77
N LEU A 497 -33.16 2.58 -7.25
CA LEU A 497 -34.18 1.69 -7.80
C LEU A 497 -35.58 2.29 -7.74
N GLU A 498 -35.98 2.90 -6.63
CA GLU A 498 -37.28 3.60 -6.51
C GLU A 498 -37.34 4.82 -7.44
N VAL A 499 -36.24 5.58 -7.57
CA VAL A 499 -36.13 6.67 -8.55
C VAL A 499 -36.32 6.15 -9.97
N ALA A 500 -35.68 5.04 -10.34
CA ALA A 500 -35.82 4.43 -11.68
C ALA A 500 -37.27 4.00 -11.97
N LYS A 501 -37.94 3.39 -10.99
CA LYS A 501 -39.33 2.96 -11.06
C LYS A 501 -40.28 4.12 -11.29
N GLU A 502 -40.09 5.24 -10.59
CA GLU A 502 -40.93 6.42 -10.76
C GLU A 502 -40.57 7.21 -12.02
N ALA A 503 -39.29 7.31 -12.38
CA ALA A 503 -38.82 7.99 -13.58
C ALA A 503 -39.35 7.34 -14.87
N LYS A 504 -39.41 5.99 -14.93
CA LYS A 504 -40.01 5.24 -16.06
C LYS A 504 -41.42 5.68 -16.37
N LYS A 505 -42.21 6.11 -15.37
CA LYS A 505 -43.59 6.58 -15.60
C LYS A 505 -43.64 7.92 -16.34
N ARG A 506 -42.61 8.77 -16.20
CA ARG A 506 -42.53 10.09 -16.84
C ARG A 506 -41.75 10.04 -18.16
N ILE A 507 -40.71 9.21 -18.21
CA ILE A 507 -39.84 9.00 -19.39
C ILE A 507 -39.79 7.52 -19.69
N PRO A 508 -40.74 6.99 -20.46
CA PRO A 508 -40.90 5.51 -20.66
C PRO A 508 -39.68 4.81 -21.26
N ASN A 509 -38.85 5.53 -22.04
CA ASN A 509 -37.66 4.99 -22.68
C ASN A 509 -36.35 5.28 -21.86
N ILE A 510 -36.43 5.73 -20.60
CA ILE A 510 -35.23 5.96 -19.76
C ILE A 510 -34.51 4.65 -19.43
N ALA A 511 -33.20 4.69 -19.38
CA ALA A 511 -32.35 3.60 -18.93
C ALA A 511 -31.49 4.02 -17.74
N PHE A 512 -31.42 3.20 -16.72
CA PHE A 512 -30.49 3.34 -15.59
C PHE A 512 -29.38 2.29 -15.72
N VAL A 513 -28.13 2.71 -15.80
CA VAL A 513 -26.98 1.81 -15.92
C VAL A 513 -26.19 1.85 -14.62
N VAL A 514 -26.18 0.72 -13.91
CA VAL A 514 -25.45 0.54 -12.64
C VAL A 514 -24.09 -0.07 -12.94
N VAL A 515 -23.03 0.66 -12.63
CA VAL A 515 -21.66 0.18 -12.81
C VAL A 515 -20.95 0.11 -11.46
N GLY A 516 -20.59 -1.09 -11.08
CA GLY A 516 -19.92 -1.40 -9.83
C GLY A 516 -20.32 -2.74 -9.27
N ASP A 517 -19.75 -3.09 -8.13
CA ASP A 517 -20.01 -4.30 -7.38
C ASP A 517 -19.98 -3.97 -5.88
N GLY A 518 -20.43 -4.89 -5.05
CA GLY A 518 -20.43 -4.70 -3.60
C GLY A 518 -21.39 -5.63 -2.86
N PRO A 519 -21.46 -5.51 -1.52
CA PRO A 519 -22.21 -6.45 -0.69
C PRO A 519 -23.70 -6.52 -1.02
N GLN A 520 -24.30 -5.44 -1.54
CA GLN A 520 -25.71 -5.39 -1.90
C GLN A 520 -26.00 -5.68 -3.39
N PHE A 521 -24.99 -6.05 -4.20
CA PHE A 521 -25.18 -6.26 -5.64
C PHE A 521 -26.19 -7.35 -5.96
N ASN A 522 -26.08 -8.52 -5.33
CA ASN A 522 -27.00 -9.63 -5.55
C ASN A 522 -28.43 -9.32 -5.10
N GLU A 523 -28.59 -8.59 -3.99
CA GLU A 523 -29.89 -8.16 -3.50
C GLU A 523 -30.54 -7.15 -4.44
N LEU A 524 -29.75 -6.20 -4.96
CA LEU A 524 -30.21 -5.24 -5.96
C LEU A 524 -30.69 -5.97 -7.22
N LYS A 525 -29.96 -6.98 -7.70
CA LYS A 525 -30.36 -7.80 -8.84
C LYS A 525 -31.72 -8.46 -8.61
N VAL A 526 -31.91 -9.11 -7.48
CA VAL A 526 -33.20 -9.72 -7.09
C VAL A 526 -34.33 -8.68 -7.02
N ALA A 527 -34.02 -7.48 -6.50
CA ALA A 527 -35.01 -6.40 -6.41
C ALA A 527 -35.42 -5.87 -7.80
N VAL A 528 -34.48 -5.71 -8.74
CA VAL A 528 -34.78 -5.33 -10.14
C VAL A 528 -35.71 -6.37 -10.81
N GLU A 529 -35.46 -7.65 -10.58
CA GLU A 529 -36.31 -8.74 -11.11
C GLU A 529 -37.72 -8.73 -10.49
N ARG A 530 -37.80 -8.58 -9.16
CA ARG A 530 -39.06 -8.53 -8.43
C ARG A 530 -39.94 -7.36 -8.86
N GLU A 531 -39.33 -6.17 -9.05
CA GLU A 531 -40.04 -4.95 -9.47
C GLU A 531 -40.29 -4.90 -11.01
N LYS A 532 -39.84 -5.92 -11.77
CA LYS A 532 -39.97 -6.02 -13.24
C LYS A 532 -39.37 -4.83 -13.96
N LEU A 533 -38.14 -4.46 -13.59
CA LEU A 533 -37.41 -3.29 -14.12
C LEU A 533 -36.21 -3.71 -14.99
N GLN A 534 -36.14 -4.97 -15.48
CA GLN A 534 -35.00 -5.48 -16.27
C GLN A 534 -34.81 -4.73 -17.60
N ASP A 535 -35.87 -4.11 -18.13
CA ASP A 535 -35.88 -3.28 -19.33
C ASP A 535 -35.50 -1.81 -19.05
N THR A 536 -35.32 -1.44 -17.79
CA THR A 536 -35.06 -0.07 -17.33
C THR A 536 -33.75 0.03 -16.55
N VAL A 537 -33.40 -0.95 -15.72
CA VAL A 537 -32.20 -0.97 -14.88
C VAL A 537 -31.26 -2.07 -15.35
N TYR A 538 -30.11 -1.67 -15.86
CA TYR A 538 -29.07 -2.52 -16.41
C TYR A 538 -27.90 -2.62 -15.44
N LEU A 539 -27.58 -3.83 -14.98
CA LEU A 539 -26.50 -4.09 -14.05
C LEU A 539 -25.24 -4.48 -14.84
N ALA A 540 -24.37 -3.53 -15.09
CA ALA A 540 -23.14 -3.74 -15.85
C ALA A 540 -22.03 -4.45 -15.04
N GLY A 541 -22.16 -4.52 -13.70
CA GLY A 541 -21.12 -5.07 -12.83
C GLY A 541 -19.87 -4.19 -12.76
N ARG A 542 -18.80 -4.72 -12.19
CA ARG A 542 -17.53 -4.01 -12.06
C ARG A 542 -16.85 -3.82 -13.43
N ARG A 543 -16.37 -2.60 -13.69
CA ARG A 543 -15.64 -2.25 -14.91
C ARG A 543 -14.31 -1.59 -14.55
N SER A 544 -13.27 -1.85 -15.32
CA SER A 544 -11.94 -1.24 -15.14
C SER A 544 -11.84 0.11 -15.85
N ASP A 545 -12.54 0.30 -16.97
CA ASP A 545 -12.64 1.56 -17.68
C ASP A 545 -14.07 2.11 -17.60
N MET A 546 -14.21 3.28 -16.97
CA MET A 546 -15.48 3.96 -16.76
C MET A 546 -15.80 4.97 -17.86
N ARG A 547 -14.82 5.35 -18.69
CA ARG A 547 -14.96 6.42 -19.68
C ARG A 547 -16.09 6.17 -20.69
N PRO A 548 -16.27 4.95 -21.27
CA PRO A 548 -17.39 4.68 -22.16
C PRO A 548 -18.75 4.91 -21.51
N TYR A 549 -18.87 4.58 -20.22
CA TYR A 549 -20.13 4.74 -19.49
C TYR A 549 -20.48 6.20 -19.24
N TYR A 550 -19.51 7.04 -18.89
CA TYR A 550 -19.72 8.49 -18.78
C TYR A 550 -20.02 9.11 -20.16
N LYS A 551 -19.31 8.68 -21.22
CA LYS A 551 -19.51 9.19 -22.58
C LYS A 551 -20.93 8.94 -23.08
N ASP A 552 -21.49 7.76 -22.81
CA ASP A 552 -22.83 7.36 -23.28
C ASP A 552 -23.95 7.82 -22.34
N ALA A 553 -23.62 8.28 -21.13
CA ALA A 553 -24.61 8.75 -20.16
C ALA A 553 -25.12 10.16 -20.49
N ALA A 554 -26.42 10.34 -20.33
CA ALA A 554 -27.03 11.66 -20.37
C ALA A 554 -26.78 12.42 -19.06
N LEU A 555 -26.74 11.72 -17.92
CA LEU A 555 -26.38 12.29 -16.62
C LEU A 555 -25.88 11.19 -15.67
N THR A 556 -25.13 11.60 -14.65
CA THR A 556 -24.70 10.73 -13.55
C THR A 556 -25.54 11.03 -12.31
N LEU A 557 -25.98 9.98 -11.65
CA LEU A 557 -26.80 10.04 -10.43
C LEU A 557 -25.97 9.55 -9.23
N ILE A 558 -25.87 10.37 -8.19
CA ILE A 558 -25.19 10.08 -6.94
C ILE A 558 -26.18 10.25 -5.79
N CYS A 559 -26.67 9.15 -5.23
CA CYS A 559 -27.66 9.15 -4.16
C CYS A 559 -27.05 8.94 -2.77
N SER A 560 -25.77 9.18 -2.60
CA SER A 560 -25.03 8.81 -1.38
C SER A 560 -25.61 9.44 -0.13
N LEU A 561 -25.60 8.67 0.96
CA LEU A 561 -25.89 9.19 2.31
C LEU A 561 -24.73 10.01 2.86
N LYS A 562 -23.52 9.74 2.35
CA LYS A 562 -22.29 10.37 2.80
C LYS A 562 -21.19 10.31 1.75
N GLU A 563 -20.48 11.41 1.59
CA GLU A 563 -19.30 11.57 0.77
C GLU A 563 -18.37 12.63 1.39
N GLY A 564 -17.06 12.54 1.08
CA GLY A 564 -16.20 13.72 1.15
C GLY A 564 -16.43 14.58 -0.09
N LEU A 565 -15.92 14.07 -1.23
CA LEU A 565 -16.26 14.46 -2.60
C LEU A 565 -16.22 13.19 -3.46
N ALA A 566 -17.29 12.88 -4.16
CA ALA A 566 -17.36 11.66 -4.96
C ALA A 566 -16.49 11.78 -6.21
N LEU A 567 -15.45 10.96 -6.33
CA LEU A 567 -14.56 10.92 -7.51
C LEU A 567 -15.34 10.68 -8.81
N THR A 568 -16.42 9.90 -8.76
CA THR A 568 -17.31 9.66 -9.88
C THR A 568 -17.99 10.92 -10.39
N ALA A 569 -18.18 11.94 -9.54
CA ALA A 569 -18.66 13.26 -9.98
C ALA A 569 -17.60 14.01 -10.77
N TYR A 570 -16.34 13.99 -10.32
CA TYR A 570 -15.21 14.58 -11.04
C TYR A 570 -15.01 13.96 -12.43
N GLU A 571 -15.02 12.61 -12.47
CA GLU A 571 -14.89 11.84 -13.71
C GLU A 571 -16.01 12.16 -14.68
N SER A 572 -17.26 12.20 -14.18
CA SER A 572 -18.45 12.56 -14.95
C SER A 572 -18.35 13.96 -15.58
N LEU A 573 -18.03 14.97 -14.76
CA LEU A 573 -17.87 16.34 -15.23
C LEU A 573 -16.70 16.47 -16.24
N SER A 574 -15.59 15.77 -16.02
CA SER A 574 -14.46 15.74 -16.95
C SER A 574 -14.87 15.18 -18.32
N MET A 575 -15.77 14.20 -18.34
CA MET A 575 -16.36 13.59 -19.54
C MET A 575 -17.59 14.36 -20.07
N ARG A 576 -17.80 15.60 -19.60
CA ARG A 576 -18.91 16.51 -19.98
C ARG A 576 -20.31 15.97 -19.66
N THR A 577 -20.43 15.10 -18.68
CA THR A 577 -21.69 14.49 -18.25
C THR A 577 -22.17 15.15 -16.96
N PRO A 578 -23.33 15.85 -16.98
CA PRO A 578 -23.87 16.53 -15.80
C PRO A 578 -24.19 15.57 -14.66
N VAL A 579 -24.17 16.08 -13.42
CA VAL A 579 -24.37 15.28 -12.21
C VAL A 579 -25.59 15.75 -11.42
N ILE A 580 -26.41 14.79 -10.98
CA ILE A 580 -27.44 15.00 -9.95
C ILE A 580 -26.98 14.26 -8.69
N THR A 581 -26.88 14.96 -7.56
CA THR A 581 -26.35 14.41 -6.32
C THR A 581 -27.16 14.85 -5.09
N SER A 582 -27.08 14.06 -4.01
CA SER A 582 -27.48 14.48 -2.67
C SER A 582 -26.53 15.56 -2.12
N ASP A 583 -27.04 16.46 -1.27
CA ASP A 583 -26.25 17.47 -0.55
C ASP A 583 -25.52 16.84 0.64
N VAL A 584 -24.38 16.20 0.35
CA VAL A 584 -23.53 15.55 1.34
C VAL A 584 -22.06 15.92 1.11
N GLY A 585 -21.31 16.07 2.19
CA GLY A 585 -19.90 16.45 2.14
C GLY A 585 -19.68 17.76 1.35
N GLY A 586 -18.75 17.75 0.43
CA GLY A 586 -18.44 18.89 -0.43
C GLY A 586 -19.13 18.88 -1.80
N GLN A 587 -20.17 18.07 -2.02
CA GLN A 587 -20.77 17.92 -3.35
C GLN A 587 -21.26 19.26 -3.94
N ALA A 588 -21.85 20.14 -3.11
CA ALA A 588 -22.29 21.47 -3.51
C ALA A 588 -21.13 22.43 -3.89
N GLU A 589 -19.89 22.09 -3.51
CA GLU A 589 -18.70 22.87 -3.87
C GLU A 589 -18.19 22.53 -5.28
N LEU A 590 -18.35 21.27 -5.70
CA LEU A 590 -18.01 20.80 -7.03
C LEU A 590 -19.14 21.05 -8.02
N ILE A 591 -20.38 20.77 -7.62
CA ILE A 591 -21.58 20.78 -8.48
C ILE A 591 -22.42 22.00 -8.14
N ASP A 592 -22.46 22.94 -9.07
CA ASP A 592 -23.36 24.08 -9.04
C ASP A 592 -24.45 23.95 -10.11
N SER A 593 -25.35 24.93 -10.19
CA SER A 593 -26.46 24.91 -11.15
C SER A 593 -26.03 24.91 -12.61
N THR A 594 -24.76 25.22 -12.93
CA THR A 594 -24.24 25.28 -14.31
C THR A 594 -23.80 23.90 -14.81
N VAL A 595 -23.48 22.95 -13.91
CA VAL A 595 -22.93 21.62 -14.23
C VAL A 595 -23.77 20.46 -13.68
N GLY A 596 -24.82 20.74 -12.93
CA GLY A 596 -25.67 19.72 -12.35
C GLY A 596 -26.70 20.25 -11.36
N LYS A 597 -27.16 19.37 -10.49
CA LYS A 597 -28.10 19.69 -9.40
C LYS A 597 -27.72 18.99 -8.11
N VAL A 598 -27.80 19.72 -7.01
CA VAL A 598 -27.63 19.20 -5.65
C VAL A 598 -28.97 19.20 -4.98
N LEU A 599 -29.40 18.04 -4.46
CA LEU A 599 -30.69 17.85 -3.84
C LEU A 599 -30.53 17.67 -2.33
N PRO A 600 -31.44 18.23 -1.52
CA PRO A 600 -31.36 18.11 -0.06
C PRO A 600 -31.45 16.64 0.37
N LEU A 601 -30.59 16.26 1.31
CA LEU A 601 -30.66 14.96 1.96
C LEU A 601 -31.75 14.98 3.03
N LEU A 602 -32.76 14.08 2.93
CA LEU A 602 -33.85 14.00 3.90
C LEU A 602 -33.62 12.94 5.00
N GLN A 603 -32.59 12.11 4.84
CA GLN A 603 -32.17 11.11 5.85
C GLN A 603 -30.98 11.64 6.67
N SER A 604 -30.80 11.10 7.88
CA SER A 604 -29.67 11.48 8.74
C SER A 604 -28.36 10.90 8.23
N GLU A 605 -27.32 11.73 8.12
CA GLU A 605 -25.95 11.28 7.84
C GLU A 605 -25.29 10.60 9.05
N ALA A 606 -25.78 10.85 10.26
CA ALA A 606 -25.18 10.38 11.51
C ALA A 606 -25.48 8.90 11.79
N GLU A 607 -26.42 8.31 11.07
CA GLU A 607 -26.84 6.93 11.27
C GLU A 607 -26.30 6.04 10.14
N GLU A 608 -25.79 4.87 10.51
CA GLU A 608 -25.43 3.83 9.53
C GLU A 608 -26.72 3.11 9.11
N LEU A 609 -27.45 3.69 8.15
CA LEU A 609 -28.73 3.20 7.71
C LEU A 609 -28.60 2.28 6.48
N ASP A 610 -28.90 1.01 6.65
CA ASP A 610 -29.30 0.13 5.55
C ASP A 610 -30.82 0.28 5.32
N SER A 611 -31.24 1.49 4.94
CA SER A 611 -32.66 1.77 4.72
C SER A 611 -33.12 1.18 3.40
N ARG A 612 -34.28 0.53 3.44
CA ARG A 612 -35.03 0.04 2.27
C ARG A 612 -36.28 0.88 2.02
N GLU A 613 -36.58 1.81 2.91
CA GLU A 613 -37.68 2.74 2.82
C GLU A 613 -37.16 4.17 2.73
N PHE A 614 -37.63 4.92 1.76
CA PHE A 614 -37.18 6.28 1.50
C PHE A 614 -38.36 7.25 1.52
N PRO A 615 -38.15 8.51 1.96
CA PRO A 615 -39.15 9.53 1.85
C PRO A 615 -39.64 9.68 0.40
N LYS A 616 -40.96 9.61 0.18
CA LYS A 616 -41.52 9.79 -1.18
C LYS A 616 -41.13 11.13 -1.81
N GLU A 617 -41.02 12.14 -0.99
CA GLU A 617 -40.59 13.49 -1.41
C GLU A 617 -39.18 13.45 -1.98
N GLU A 618 -38.25 12.72 -1.36
CA GLU A 618 -36.88 12.59 -1.86
C GLU A 618 -36.85 11.88 -3.20
N VAL A 619 -37.57 10.75 -3.34
CA VAL A 619 -37.70 10.03 -4.63
C VAL A 619 -38.25 10.96 -5.73
N LEU A 620 -39.30 11.70 -5.43
CA LEU A 620 -39.94 12.60 -6.39
C LEU A 620 -39.03 13.77 -6.77
N GLN A 621 -38.24 14.32 -5.86
CA GLN A 621 -37.27 15.37 -6.15
C GLN A 621 -36.23 14.89 -7.19
N TYR A 622 -35.70 13.67 -7.03
CA TYR A 622 -34.77 13.10 -8.04
C TYR A 622 -35.47 12.94 -9.38
N VAL A 623 -36.69 12.40 -9.42
CA VAL A 623 -37.45 12.16 -10.65
C VAL A 623 -37.78 13.48 -11.36
N GLU A 624 -38.22 14.50 -10.64
CA GLU A 624 -38.51 15.82 -11.20
C GLU A 624 -37.26 16.46 -11.77
N THR A 625 -36.16 16.41 -11.02
CA THR A 625 -34.90 16.98 -11.46
C THR A 625 -34.35 16.27 -12.73
N ILE A 626 -34.42 14.94 -12.78
CA ILE A 626 -34.04 14.18 -13.98
C ILE A 626 -34.92 14.58 -15.18
N THR A 627 -36.23 14.70 -14.96
CA THR A 627 -37.17 15.08 -16.01
C THR A 627 -36.93 16.49 -16.53
N ASP A 628 -36.68 17.45 -15.64
CA ASP A 628 -36.42 18.83 -15.97
C ASP A 628 -35.08 19.02 -16.74
N VAL A 629 -34.02 18.35 -16.25
CA VAL A 629 -32.70 18.41 -16.90
C VAL A 629 -32.75 17.83 -18.32
N LEU A 630 -33.39 16.67 -18.50
CA LEU A 630 -33.47 16.01 -19.80
C LEU A 630 -34.51 16.64 -20.72
N GLY A 631 -35.54 17.31 -20.17
CA GLY A 631 -36.62 17.94 -20.90
C GLY A 631 -36.26 19.29 -21.58
N ASN A 632 -35.16 19.94 -21.11
CA ASN A 632 -34.73 21.22 -21.67
C ASN A 632 -33.38 21.07 -22.41
N ARG A 633 -33.43 20.73 -23.70
CA ARG A 633 -32.26 20.44 -24.52
C ARG A 633 -31.23 21.59 -24.54
N VAL A 634 -31.67 22.85 -24.67
CA VAL A 634 -30.75 24.01 -24.74
C VAL A 634 -30.02 24.22 -23.42
N ALA A 635 -30.72 24.09 -22.29
CA ALA A 635 -30.11 24.19 -20.98
C ALA A 635 -29.16 22.98 -20.72
N TYR A 636 -29.54 21.79 -21.12
CA TYR A 636 -28.73 20.59 -21.01
C TYR A 636 -27.42 20.71 -21.82
N GLU A 637 -27.45 21.13 -23.07
CA GLU A 637 -26.24 21.32 -23.90
C GLU A 637 -25.27 22.36 -23.30
N LYS A 638 -25.81 23.44 -22.71
CA LYS A 638 -25.01 24.42 -21.96
C LYS A 638 -24.38 23.79 -20.69
N MET A 639 -25.13 22.97 -19.98
CA MET A 639 -24.67 22.27 -18.79
C MET A 639 -23.51 21.32 -19.14
N CYS A 640 -23.66 20.52 -20.19
CA CYS A 640 -22.59 19.64 -20.68
C CYS A 640 -21.32 20.40 -21.05
N ALA A 641 -21.47 21.58 -21.72
CA ALA A 641 -20.32 22.39 -22.08
C ALA A 641 -19.60 22.97 -20.85
N ALA A 642 -20.32 23.34 -19.81
CA ALA A 642 -19.75 23.88 -18.57
C ALA A 642 -19.02 22.83 -17.71
N CYS A 643 -19.41 21.56 -17.79
CA CYS A 643 -18.85 20.49 -16.93
C CYS A 643 -17.32 20.42 -17.02
N ARG A 644 -16.76 20.34 -18.22
CA ARG A 644 -15.30 20.25 -18.42
C ARG A 644 -14.58 21.50 -17.95
N VAL A 645 -15.14 22.69 -18.24
CA VAL A 645 -14.57 23.97 -17.79
C VAL A 645 -14.48 24.03 -16.27
N ARG A 646 -15.50 23.53 -15.56
CA ARG A 646 -15.51 23.45 -14.09
C ARG A 646 -14.31 22.65 -13.56
N ILE A 647 -13.99 21.53 -14.18
CA ILE A 647 -12.85 20.69 -13.80
C ILE A 647 -11.53 21.42 -14.10
N GLU A 648 -11.36 21.96 -15.30
CA GLU A 648 -10.13 22.61 -15.74
C GLU A 648 -9.76 23.83 -14.91
N THR A 649 -10.76 24.57 -14.43
CA THR A 649 -10.54 25.82 -13.67
C THR A 649 -10.35 25.62 -12.17
N GLY A 650 -10.78 24.48 -11.59
CA GLY A 650 -10.77 24.34 -10.12
C GLY A 650 -10.43 22.96 -9.57
N PHE A 651 -10.61 21.90 -10.37
CA PHE A 651 -10.66 20.54 -9.86
C PHE A 651 -9.84 19.51 -10.66
N SER A 652 -8.84 19.98 -11.40
CA SER A 652 -7.90 19.08 -12.09
C SER A 652 -6.80 18.57 -11.16
N SER A 653 -6.34 17.35 -11.39
CA SER A 653 -5.22 16.78 -10.62
C SER A 653 -3.93 17.58 -10.81
N GLN A 654 -3.74 18.24 -11.95
CA GLN A 654 -2.59 19.10 -12.18
C GLN A 654 -2.59 20.32 -11.23
N LEU A 655 -3.74 20.99 -11.07
CA LEU A 655 -3.87 22.11 -10.12
C LEU A 655 -3.67 21.66 -8.68
N MET A 656 -4.21 20.49 -8.32
CA MET A 656 -4.02 19.89 -7.00
C MET A 656 -2.53 19.66 -6.72
N ILE A 657 -1.80 19.03 -7.63
CA ILE A 657 -0.37 18.74 -7.47
C ILE A 657 0.45 20.04 -7.39
N GLN A 658 0.22 21.01 -8.25
CA GLN A 658 0.91 22.31 -8.19
C GLN A 658 0.71 23.04 -6.86
N LYS A 659 -0.48 22.92 -6.25
CA LYS A 659 -0.74 23.47 -4.92
C LYS A 659 0.02 22.69 -3.86
N LEU A 660 0.00 21.35 -3.93
CA LEU A 660 0.68 20.48 -2.97
C LEU A 660 2.22 20.68 -3.01
N GLU A 661 2.79 20.82 -4.19
CA GLU A 661 4.22 21.13 -4.36
C GLU A 661 4.60 22.43 -3.66
N ARG A 662 3.82 23.49 -3.87
CA ARG A 662 4.01 24.77 -3.16
C ARG A 662 3.90 24.61 -1.63
N ILE A 663 2.91 23.86 -1.17
CA ILE A 663 2.75 23.56 0.25
C ILE A 663 4.01 22.91 0.82
N PHE A 664 4.55 21.90 0.15
CA PHE A 664 5.78 21.24 0.61
C PHE A 664 6.99 22.19 0.59
N GLU A 665 7.14 23.01 -0.46
CA GLU A 665 8.20 24.01 -0.54
C GLU A 665 8.08 25.06 0.59
N GLU A 666 6.87 25.59 0.84
CA GLU A 666 6.62 26.55 1.91
C GLU A 666 6.89 25.96 3.30
N LEU A 667 6.43 24.74 3.57
CA LEU A 667 6.66 24.07 4.87
C LEU A 667 8.13 23.91 5.21
N VAL A 668 8.98 23.63 4.22
CA VAL A 668 10.40 23.41 4.43
C VAL A 668 11.15 24.74 4.58
N HIS A 669 10.74 25.78 3.87
CA HIS A 669 11.47 27.06 3.81
C HIS A 669 10.93 28.14 4.76
N ASP A 670 9.76 27.95 5.38
CA ASP A 670 9.20 28.93 6.30
C ASP A 670 9.91 28.92 7.67
N CYS A 671 10.68 29.98 7.94
CA CYS A 671 11.41 30.15 9.19
C CYS A 671 10.49 30.25 10.42
N ALA A 672 9.32 30.88 10.30
CA ALA A 672 8.38 31.02 11.41
C ALA A 672 7.81 29.66 11.85
N SER A 673 7.43 28.82 10.88
CA SER A 673 7.01 27.44 11.14
C SER A 673 8.11 26.61 11.76
N ALA A 674 9.36 26.76 11.29
CA ALA A 674 10.53 26.08 11.86
C ALA A 674 10.77 26.45 13.35
N GLU A 675 10.65 27.70 13.72
CA GLU A 675 10.75 28.14 15.13
C GLU A 675 9.63 27.59 16.00
N ASN A 676 8.40 27.56 15.49
CA ASN A 676 7.26 26.98 16.19
C ASN A 676 7.47 25.48 16.43
N ARG A 677 7.92 24.74 15.40
CA ARG A 677 8.27 23.31 15.53
C ARG A 677 9.28 23.06 16.64
N LYS A 678 10.35 23.84 16.67
CA LYS A 678 11.41 23.73 17.70
C LYS A 678 10.86 24.00 19.10
N ARG A 679 10.01 25.01 19.25
CA ARG A 679 9.36 25.33 20.53
C ARG A 679 8.46 24.17 21.00
N THR A 680 7.57 23.69 20.15
CA THR A 680 6.67 22.56 20.45
C THR A 680 7.46 21.30 20.75
N SER A 681 8.53 21.02 19.98
CA SER A 681 9.44 19.91 20.23
C SER A 681 10.08 19.99 21.62
N ALA A 682 10.58 21.17 22.00
CA ALA A 682 11.21 21.38 23.32
C ALA A 682 10.24 21.14 24.48
N GLU A 683 8.97 21.53 24.34
CA GLU A 683 7.93 21.26 25.34
C GLU A 683 7.60 19.76 25.43
N LEU A 684 7.41 19.09 24.29
CA LEU A 684 7.08 17.67 24.24
C LEU A 684 8.22 16.77 24.71
N ARG A 685 9.48 17.19 24.53
CA ARG A 685 10.65 16.45 25.03
C ARG A 685 10.62 16.23 26.55
N LYS A 686 9.98 17.09 27.29
CA LYS A 686 9.76 16.91 28.74
C LYS A 686 8.93 15.67 29.06
N TYR A 687 8.10 15.23 28.09
CA TYR A 687 7.18 14.11 28.21
C TYR A 687 7.52 12.96 27.24
N LEU A 688 8.77 12.92 26.72
CA LEU A 688 9.18 12.01 25.66
C LEU A 688 8.86 10.54 25.97
N GLY A 689 9.13 10.09 27.20
CA GLY A 689 8.81 8.71 27.62
C GLY A 689 7.31 8.41 27.56
N VAL A 690 6.47 9.32 28.07
CA VAL A 690 5.00 9.16 28.06
C VAL A 690 4.46 9.19 26.64
N CYS A 691 4.96 10.10 25.80
CA CYS A 691 4.56 10.15 24.39
C CYS A 691 4.92 8.86 23.67
N GLY A 692 6.09 8.29 23.94
CA GLY A 692 6.54 7.04 23.39
C GLY A 692 5.70 5.82 23.83
N GLU A 693 5.42 5.75 25.13
CA GLU A 693 4.52 4.70 25.66
C GLU A 693 3.12 4.80 25.06
N LEU A 694 2.61 6.02 24.88
CA LEU A 694 1.29 6.25 24.28
C LEU A 694 1.29 5.81 22.81
N ALA A 695 2.30 6.22 22.02
CA ALA A 695 2.42 5.82 20.62
C ALA A 695 2.42 4.30 20.45
N THR A 696 3.24 3.60 21.23
CA THR A 696 3.32 2.13 21.21
C THR A 696 2.00 1.49 21.58
N ALA A 697 1.37 1.94 22.67
CA ALA A 697 0.09 1.39 23.14
C ALA A 697 -1.04 1.59 22.13
N MET A 698 -1.09 2.74 21.50
CA MET A 698 -2.15 3.04 20.53
C MET A 698 -1.98 2.25 19.25
N SER A 699 -0.74 2.06 18.76
CA SER A 699 -0.47 1.18 17.61
C SER A 699 -0.90 -0.27 17.88
N GLU A 700 -0.64 -0.78 19.09
CA GLU A 700 -1.12 -2.11 19.48
C GLU A 700 -2.67 -2.16 19.51
N ILE A 701 -3.33 -1.16 20.05
CA ILE A 701 -4.82 -1.08 20.11
C ILE A 701 -5.42 -1.07 18.71
N GLU A 702 -4.87 -0.26 17.79
CA GLU A 702 -5.32 -0.20 16.40
C GLU A 702 -5.19 -1.55 15.69
N SER A 703 -4.06 -2.22 15.86
CA SER A 703 -3.84 -3.55 15.30
C SER A 703 -4.89 -4.56 15.79
N TYR A 704 -5.25 -4.51 17.09
CA TYR A 704 -6.29 -5.39 17.65
C TYR A 704 -7.68 -5.04 17.14
N GLU A 705 -8.03 -3.77 17.06
CA GLU A 705 -9.33 -3.33 16.54
C GLU A 705 -9.49 -3.77 15.09
N PHE A 706 -8.44 -3.64 14.29
CA PHE A 706 -8.43 -4.11 12.89
C PHE A 706 -8.63 -5.63 12.81
N MET A 707 -7.88 -6.41 13.60
CA MET A 707 -8.03 -7.87 13.63
C MET A 707 -9.43 -8.29 14.10
N TYR A 708 -9.99 -7.59 15.09
CA TYR A 708 -11.35 -7.86 15.59
C TYR A 708 -12.41 -7.63 14.53
N LYS A 709 -12.33 -6.54 13.77
CA LYS A 709 -13.30 -6.22 12.70
C LYS A 709 -13.26 -7.23 11.56
N ASN A 710 -12.08 -7.79 11.28
CA ASN A 710 -11.88 -8.71 10.16
C ASN A 710 -12.02 -10.19 10.53
N THR A 711 -12.04 -10.54 11.82
CA THR A 711 -12.26 -11.91 12.30
C THR A 711 -13.64 -12.01 12.97
N HIS A 712 -14.63 -12.53 12.27
CA HIS A 712 -15.99 -12.76 12.78
C HIS A 712 -16.11 -13.94 13.76
N THR A 713 -15.06 -14.31 14.48
CA THR A 713 -15.07 -15.47 15.37
C THR A 713 -15.30 -15.07 16.85
N ALA A 714 -16.15 -15.82 17.54
CA ALA A 714 -16.45 -15.62 18.97
C ALA A 714 -15.20 -15.67 19.88
N ASP A 715 -14.14 -16.37 19.44
CA ASP A 715 -12.89 -16.50 20.19
C ASP A 715 -12.12 -15.19 20.30
N THR A 716 -12.10 -14.36 19.24
CA THR A 716 -11.39 -13.08 19.25
C THR A 716 -12.07 -12.06 20.19
N LYS A 717 -13.40 -12.10 20.29
CA LYS A 717 -14.15 -11.27 21.24
C LYS A 717 -13.80 -11.62 22.69
N ASN A 718 -13.68 -12.91 22.98
CA ASN A 718 -13.31 -13.40 24.30
C ASN A 718 -11.86 -13.03 24.66
N GLU A 719 -10.98 -13.02 23.69
CA GLU A 719 -9.56 -12.67 23.86
C GLU A 719 -9.37 -11.16 24.11
N LEU A 720 -10.06 -10.30 23.36
CA LEU A 720 -10.08 -8.86 23.60
C LEU A 720 -10.69 -8.49 24.96
N MET A 721 -11.77 -9.16 25.37
CA MET A 721 -12.34 -8.99 26.70
C MET A 721 -11.39 -9.47 27.80
N ARG A 722 -10.60 -10.51 27.52
CA ARG A 722 -9.57 -11.01 28.43
C ARG A 722 -8.41 -10.03 28.57
N ILE A 723 -7.99 -9.37 27.48
CA ILE A 723 -6.98 -8.31 27.46
C ILE A 723 -7.48 -7.07 28.19
N ALA A 724 -8.68 -6.60 27.88
CA ALA A 724 -9.29 -5.45 28.56
C ALA A 724 -9.47 -5.68 30.08
N ASN A 725 -9.76 -6.90 30.49
CA ASN A 725 -9.90 -7.33 31.87
C ASN A 725 -8.56 -7.71 32.53
N SER A 726 -7.45 -7.77 31.79
CA SER A 726 -6.14 -8.06 32.34
C SER A 726 -5.68 -6.96 33.31
N LYS A 727 -4.73 -7.31 34.18
CA LYS A 727 -4.13 -6.34 35.12
C LYS A 727 -3.55 -5.11 34.40
N TRP A 728 -3.23 -5.28 33.13
CA TRP A 728 -2.59 -4.37 32.23
C TRP A 728 -3.61 -3.49 31.47
N GLY A 729 -4.62 -4.09 30.85
CA GLY A 729 -5.74 -3.34 30.25
C GLY A 729 -6.43 -2.42 31.26
N ARG A 730 -6.60 -2.88 32.52
CA ARG A 730 -7.09 -2.02 33.61
C ARG A 730 -6.14 -0.89 34.01
N ARG A 731 -4.81 -1.04 33.82
CA ARG A 731 -3.86 0.05 34.03
C ARG A 731 -3.93 1.09 32.91
N LEU A 732 -4.03 0.66 31.67
CA LEU A 732 -4.25 1.53 30.48
C LEU A 732 -5.50 2.37 30.62
N ILE A 733 -6.61 1.74 30.93
CA ILE A 733 -7.89 2.42 31.19
C ILE A 733 -7.73 3.46 32.31
N LYS A 734 -7.01 3.12 33.39
CA LYS A 734 -6.74 4.07 34.49
C LYS A 734 -5.81 5.21 34.10
N VAL A 735 -4.82 4.99 33.23
CA VAL A 735 -3.93 6.05 32.72
C VAL A 735 -4.70 6.97 31.77
N ALA A 736 -5.49 6.43 30.86
CA ALA A 736 -6.37 7.18 30.00
C ALA A 736 -7.36 8.04 30.78
N PHE A 737 -7.95 7.49 31.86
CA PHE A 737 -8.81 8.24 32.78
C PHE A 737 -8.06 9.33 33.57
N ARG A 738 -6.82 9.10 34.02
CA ARG A 738 -6.03 10.10 34.75
C ARG A 738 -5.53 11.25 33.88
N LEU A 739 -5.24 11.00 32.61
CA LEU A 739 -4.82 12.02 31.65
C LEU A 739 -5.96 12.88 31.10
N ARG A 740 -7.20 12.69 31.58
CA ARG A 740 -8.42 13.33 31.04
C ARG A 740 -8.60 13.12 29.53
N VAL A 741 -8.10 12.03 29.01
CA VAL A 741 -8.27 11.60 27.62
C VAL A 741 -9.72 11.15 27.36
N ASN A 742 -10.66 11.42 28.31
CA ASN A 742 -12.09 11.12 28.18
C ASN A 742 -12.72 11.67 26.89
N LYS A 743 -12.14 12.73 26.30
CA LYS A 743 -12.59 13.24 25.00
C LYS A 743 -12.12 12.42 23.80
N LEU A 744 -11.16 11.53 23.96
CA LEU A 744 -10.68 10.62 22.90
C LEU A 744 -11.51 9.33 22.81
N PHE A 745 -12.23 8.96 23.89
CA PHE A 745 -12.99 7.71 23.98
C PHE A 745 -14.50 7.90 24.14
N GLN A 746 -14.98 9.14 24.17
CA GLN A 746 -16.37 9.51 24.02
C GLN A 746 -16.64 10.00 22.61
#